data_c0d8b8e4061b7c4cae116ab3f1717fdd
#
_entry.id   c0d8b8e4061b7c4cae116ab3f1717fdd
#
_cell.length_a   1.000
_cell.length_b   1.000
_cell.length_c   1.000
_cell.angle_alpha   90.00
_cell.angle_beta   90.00
_cell.angle_gamma   90.00
#
_symmetry.space_group_name_H-M   'P 1'
#
loop_
_entity.id
_entity.type
_entity.pdbx_description
1 polymer ?
#
loop_
_entity_poly.entity_id
_entity_poly.type
_entity_poly.pdbx_seq_one_letter_code
_entity_poly.pdbx_strand_id
1 'polypeptide(L)'
;MSGIRAALFALVIATSTVTTLAAQSADLLTGRVVDPSGASVPSAHVRIEIGGNTVAETQTDANGRFEVPVTADTGRTVVVTVPGFALSTTSVSAGAGSVDVTLEPAPLFEAVNVTSSRGEVARVDPTSTVTVISSNDLLTSAPLTIDDALKAVPGFTLFRRTSSRNSNPTSQGVALRGVGGTSPSRSLVLADGMPLNDAFGGWVFWDKVPQAAIDRIEVDRGSSSDLYGADALGGVIQLLTIRPNRPVGRVLLEGGSLGTGSVSLFGGARAGDWRYSGAGEWFTTDGYIPVAEKQDPGIAPRGPVDSDLGSTHKSAQGFAGYQTSTGWRFDISANVFSEDRDNGTPLSINGTDSKHVTVDTTGRLAGGVFTVRGWGGTQKYHQTFTTVNALRTAEAFIRDQNVPTDFGGGGGQWLRAWGTHTVLFGAEGRYVKGRTIETPFAQGLPLATTTAGGTDSRWSGFVQDTWQANQRLTLVLGAHGDTWDSESIQTGFTKSSNAFNPRAAAAYRVNELVTVRGAAYHGFRAPTLNEFYRNFSAGNTLTRANEALDPERMTGGDLGVLVGNGRASARITSFWNRLDHAITAITLSSTPTQIIRQRANADRVQANGLELEGNVRVMDGVSLDASTGITSVHFTGNTSLNGKRVPQVPSYNAAAGVRYGRQPWTASAQLRVTGPQFEDDQNVFTLRRATVFDVFASRTIARSISAFAAVENLFDSIYDVGRTPVLTTGLPRSARVGVRMFFP
;
A
#
# COMPACT_ATOMS: atom_id res chain seq x y z
N MET A 1 -58.72 24.47 29.38
CA MET A 1 -58.89 24.70 30.82
C MET A 1 -57.50 24.52 31.38
N SER A 2 -56.82 25.61 31.53
CA SER A 2 -56.49 26.40 32.74
C SER A 2 -55.58 25.62 33.70
N GLY A 3 -54.45 26.07 34.18
CA GLY A 3 -53.82 27.40 34.28
C GLY A 3 -52.53 27.18 35.05
N ILE A 4 -51.48 27.86 34.68
CA ILE A 4 -50.95 29.12 35.26
C ILE A 4 -50.76 29.14 36.78
N ARG A 5 -49.52 29.33 37.19
CA ARG A 5 -48.88 30.30 38.12
C ARG A 5 -47.68 29.68 38.84
N ALA A 6 -46.52 30.14 38.64
CA ALA A 6 -45.85 31.43 38.94
C ALA A 6 -45.35 31.54 40.40
N ALA A 7 -44.04 31.67 40.50
CA ALA A 7 -43.19 32.62 41.26
C ALA A 7 -42.98 32.38 42.78
N LEU A 8 -41.76 32.42 43.29
CA LEU A 8 -41.18 33.60 43.94
C LEU A 8 -39.81 33.24 44.62
N PHE A 9 -38.81 33.98 44.25
CA PHE A 9 -37.69 34.56 45.01
C PHE A 9 -37.53 34.20 46.50
N ALA A 10 -36.32 33.76 46.84
CA ALA A 10 -35.68 34.12 48.12
C ALA A 10 -34.18 34.38 47.89
N LEU A 11 -33.83 35.66 48.02
CA LEU A 11 -32.48 36.24 48.00
C LEU A 11 -31.83 35.93 49.38
N VAL A 12 -30.74 35.14 49.40
CA VAL A 12 -29.84 35.04 50.55
C VAL A 12 -28.52 35.68 50.16
N ILE A 13 -28.26 36.86 50.72
CA ILE A 13 -26.97 37.54 50.66
C ILE A 13 -26.04 36.83 51.64
N ALA A 14 -25.07 36.07 51.09
CA ALA A 14 -23.91 35.59 51.84
C ALA A 14 -22.70 36.43 51.38
N THR A 15 -22.20 37.25 52.26
CA THR A 15 -20.94 37.98 52.13
C THR A 15 -19.78 36.99 52.07
N SER A 16 -19.29 36.70 50.89
CA SER A 16 -18.07 35.93 50.70
C SER A 16 -16.90 36.88 50.54
N THR A 17 -15.95 36.78 51.41
CA THR A 17 -14.63 37.40 51.35
C THR A 17 -13.97 36.99 50.05
N VAL A 18 -13.70 37.95 49.19
CA VAL A 18 -12.90 37.82 47.96
C VAL A 18 -11.45 37.59 48.37
N THR A 19 -11.01 36.35 48.39
CA THR A 19 -9.59 36.03 48.28
C THR A 19 -9.22 36.23 46.84
N THR A 20 -8.49 37.31 46.57
CA THR A 20 -7.79 37.50 45.29
C THR A 20 -6.79 36.35 45.10
N LEU A 21 -7.19 35.29 44.36
CA LEU A 21 -6.20 34.45 43.71
C LEU A 21 -5.48 35.34 42.72
N ALA A 22 -4.19 35.56 42.95
CA ALA A 22 -3.30 36.12 41.95
C ALA A 22 -3.37 35.21 40.74
N ALA A 23 -3.99 35.64 39.66
CA ALA A 23 -3.89 35.02 38.34
C ALA A 23 -2.40 35.05 37.99
N GLN A 24 -1.73 33.90 38.02
CA GLN A 24 -0.44 33.75 37.34
C GLN A 24 -0.68 34.11 35.89
N SER A 25 -0.07 35.20 35.45
CA SER A 25 -0.04 35.63 34.05
C SER A 25 0.59 34.47 33.28
N ALA A 26 -0.19 33.80 32.46
CA ALA A 26 0.35 32.81 31.52
C ALA A 26 1.30 33.61 30.60
N ASP A 27 2.59 33.24 30.63
CA ASP A 27 3.55 33.82 29.67
C ASP A 27 3.15 33.39 28.26
N LEU A 28 3.00 34.36 27.37
CA LEU A 28 2.64 34.11 25.98
C LEU A 28 3.92 33.88 25.18
N LEU A 29 4.12 32.64 24.66
CA LEU A 29 5.17 32.37 23.68
C LEU A 29 4.66 32.73 22.30
N THR A 30 5.27 33.70 21.66
CA THR A 30 4.96 34.09 20.29
C THR A 30 6.07 33.59 19.35
N GLY A 31 5.78 33.41 18.07
CA GLY A 31 6.81 33.05 17.12
C GLY A 31 6.38 33.18 15.68
N ARG A 32 7.35 33.03 14.79
CA ARG A 32 7.13 33.04 13.35
C ARG A 32 7.83 31.86 12.72
N VAL A 33 7.13 31.16 11.82
CA VAL A 33 7.66 30.07 11.02
C VAL A 33 7.84 30.56 9.58
N VAL A 34 9.06 30.47 9.08
CA VAL A 34 9.44 30.87 7.72
C VAL A 34 10.17 29.75 7.00
N ASP A 35 10.14 29.75 5.68
CA ASP A 35 10.96 28.89 4.84
C ASP A 35 12.39 29.49 4.66
N PRO A 36 13.34 28.79 4.00
CA PRO A 36 14.70 29.30 3.79
C PRO A 36 14.78 30.57 2.95
N SER A 37 13.73 30.92 2.22
CA SER A 37 13.65 32.19 1.46
C SER A 37 13.13 33.34 2.31
N GLY A 38 12.73 33.10 3.58
CA GLY A 38 12.09 34.03 4.47
C GLY A 38 10.59 34.20 4.23
N ALA A 39 9.99 33.39 3.34
CA ALA A 39 8.54 33.42 3.13
C ALA A 39 7.81 32.77 4.30
N SER A 40 6.67 33.36 4.68
CA SER A 40 5.85 32.86 5.79
C SER A 40 5.24 31.49 5.47
N VAL A 41 5.27 30.56 6.43
CA VAL A 41 4.69 29.23 6.29
C VAL A 41 3.38 29.17 7.08
N PRO A 42 2.21 29.26 6.43
CA PRO A 42 0.91 29.17 7.08
C PRO A 42 0.54 27.72 7.41
N SER A 43 -0.31 27.55 8.43
CA SER A 43 -0.81 26.25 8.87
C SER A 43 0.28 25.24 9.30
N ALA A 44 1.44 25.73 9.69
CA ALA A 44 2.48 24.91 10.31
C ALA A 44 1.99 24.44 11.69
N HIS A 45 2.07 23.15 11.95
CA HIS A 45 1.72 22.60 13.26
C HIS A 45 2.87 22.84 14.24
N VAL A 46 2.60 23.59 15.28
CA VAL A 46 3.57 23.98 16.31
C VAL A 46 3.22 23.31 17.62
N ARG A 47 4.16 22.57 18.17
CA ARG A 47 4.03 21.84 19.43
C ARG A 47 5.11 22.32 20.40
N ILE A 48 4.71 22.65 21.62
CA ILE A 48 5.61 23.05 22.69
C ILE A 48 5.84 21.87 23.62
N GLU A 49 7.08 21.51 23.86
CA GLU A 49 7.47 20.41 24.72
C GLU A 49 8.33 20.91 25.89
N ILE A 50 8.10 20.37 27.09
CA ILE A 50 8.93 20.56 28.29
C ILE A 50 9.33 19.16 28.78
N GLY A 51 10.64 18.90 28.84
CA GLY A 51 11.14 17.60 29.27
C GLY A 51 10.65 16.43 28.41
N GLY A 52 10.37 16.67 27.11
CA GLY A 52 9.85 15.68 26.17
C GLY A 52 8.33 15.46 26.22
N ASN A 53 7.61 16.22 27.05
CA ASN A 53 6.15 16.16 27.12
C ASN A 53 5.51 17.37 26.42
N THR A 54 4.53 17.12 25.56
CA THR A 54 3.76 18.17 24.90
C THR A 54 2.90 18.90 25.96
N VAL A 55 3.12 20.21 26.11
CA VAL A 55 2.37 21.07 27.04
C VAL A 55 1.37 21.96 26.31
N ALA A 56 1.58 22.27 25.03
CA ALA A 56 0.65 23.05 24.22
C ALA A 56 0.86 22.79 22.73
N GLU A 57 -0.19 23.00 21.92
CA GLU A 57 -0.16 22.88 20.47
C GLU A 57 -0.95 24.01 19.83
N THR A 58 -0.48 24.49 18.68
CA THR A 58 -1.15 25.51 17.86
C THR A 58 -0.80 25.35 16.39
N GLN A 59 -1.33 26.21 15.53
CA GLN A 59 -0.95 26.32 14.12
C GLN A 59 -0.62 27.77 13.78
N THR A 60 0.28 27.95 12.81
CA THR A 60 0.60 29.29 12.31
C THR A 60 -0.55 29.88 11.50
N ASP A 61 -0.73 31.19 11.61
CA ASP A 61 -1.66 31.98 10.81
C ASP A 61 -1.20 32.16 9.34
N ALA A 62 -1.94 32.97 8.57
CA ALA A 62 -1.59 33.25 7.17
C ALA A 62 -0.24 33.98 7.00
N ASN A 63 0.29 34.58 8.04
CA ASN A 63 1.58 35.28 8.06
C ASN A 63 2.69 34.44 8.70
N GLY A 64 2.43 33.12 8.94
CA GLY A 64 3.36 32.21 9.58
C GLY A 64 3.56 32.47 11.08
N ARG A 65 2.70 33.26 11.76
CA ARG A 65 2.83 33.56 13.17
C ARG A 65 2.01 32.60 14.02
N PHE A 66 2.52 32.34 15.23
CA PHE A 66 1.81 31.54 16.24
C PHE A 66 1.92 32.23 17.62
N GLU A 67 0.92 31.97 18.45
CA GLU A 67 0.85 32.39 19.84
C GLU A 67 0.36 31.20 20.68
N VAL A 68 1.05 30.94 21.79
CA VAL A 68 0.73 29.82 22.69
C VAL A 68 0.89 30.26 24.13
N PRO A 69 -0.15 30.17 24.99
CA PRO A 69 -0.01 30.39 26.42
C PRO A 69 0.81 29.24 27.05
N VAL A 70 1.85 29.58 27.82
CA VAL A 70 2.77 28.64 28.43
C VAL A 70 2.99 28.98 29.88
N THR A 71 2.87 28.02 30.78
CA THR A 71 2.86 28.24 32.23
C THR A 71 4.18 27.94 32.94
N ALA A 72 5.32 27.83 32.25
CA ALA A 72 6.54 27.36 32.89
C ALA A 72 7.76 28.22 32.62
N ASP A 73 8.49 28.48 33.69
CA ASP A 73 9.77 29.20 33.75
C ASP A 73 10.97 28.27 33.47
N THR A 74 10.72 27.19 32.72
CA THR A 74 11.70 26.16 32.34
C THR A 74 12.00 26.20 30.84
N GLY A 75 13.21 25.78 30.46
CA GLY A 75 13.57 25.61 29.05
C GLY A 75 12.58 24.73 28.31
N ARG A 76 12.20 25.12 27.13
CA ARG A 76 11.16 24.50 26.30
C ARG A 76 11.70 24.18 24.91
N THR A 77 11.08 23.24 24.25
CA THR A 77 11.38 22.88 22.87
C THR A 77 10.17 23.17 22.01
N VAL A 78 10.36 23.97 20.96
CA VAL A 78 9.36 24.23 19.94
C VAL A 78 9.59 23.24 18.80
N VAL A 79 8.62 22.40 18.55
CA VAL A 79 8.65 21.40 17.47
C VAL A 79 7.67 21.84 16.39
N VAL A 80 8.15 22.05 15.18
CA VAL A 80 7.33 22.49 14.05
C VAL A 80 7.29 21.42 12.99
N THR A 81 6.08 21.05 12.57
CA THR A 81 5.85 20.05 11.52
C THR A 81 5.01 20.65 10.40
N VAL A 82 5.51 20.56 9.17
CA VAL A 82 4.83 21.04 7.96
C VAL A 82 5.09 20.05 6.83
N PRO A 83 4.07 19.65 6.07
CA PRO A 83 4.30 18.82 4.87
C PRO A 83 5.26 19.50 3.90
N GLY A 84 6.33 18.80 3.50
CA GLY A 84 7.36 19.31 2.59
C GLY A 84 8.54 20.01 3.29
N PHE A 85 8.57 20.06 4.61
CA PHE A 85 9.69 20.57 5.40
C PHE A 85 10.19 19.53 6.40
N ALA A 86 11.49 19.56 6.72
CA ALA A 86 12.06 18.74 7.77
C ALA A 86 11.45 19.09 9.14
N LEU A 87 11.36 18.10 10.03
CA LEU A 87 10.96 18.35 11.41
C LEU A 87 11.93 19.35 12.04
N SER A 88 11.45 20.53 12.37
CA SER A 88 12.26 21.55 13.05
C SER A 88 12.07 21.46 14.55
N THR A 89 13.19 21.40 15.28
CA THR A 89 13.20 21.34 16.74
C THR A 89 14.08 22.49 17.23
N THR A 90 13.48 23.51 17.86
CA THR A 90 14.17 24.69 18.35
C THR A 90 14.08 24.77 19.86
N SER A 91 15.21 24.79 20.53
CA SER A 91 15.27 24.97 21.98
C SER A 91 15.08 26.46 22.33
N VAL A 92 14.16 26.74 23.25
CA VAL A 92 13.85 28.11 23.74
C VAL A 92 14.20 28.16 25.22
N SER A 93 15.06 29.12 25.57
CA SER A 93 15.50 29.31 26.96
C SER A 93 14.34 29.77 27.87
N ALA A 94 14.44 29.47 29.16
CA ALA A 94 13.50 29.96 30.14
C ALA A 94 13.41 31.52 30.09
N GLY A 95 12.18 32.04 30.13
CA GLY A 95 11.93 33.49 30.06
C GLY A 95 11.94 34.11 28.66
N ALA A 96 12.26 33.37 27.59
CA ALA A 96 12.17 33.90 26.23
C ALA A 96 10.70 33.94 25.76
N GLY A 97 10.20 35.13 25.43
CA GLY A 97 8.82 35.39 25.01
C GLY A 97 8.59 35.22 23.51
N SER A 98 9.63 35.05 22.68
CA SER A 98 9.50 34.85 21.24
C SER A 98 10.55 33.90 20.67
N VAL A 99 10.18 33.23 19.53
CA VAL A 99 11.08 32.36 18.80
C VAL A 99 10.74 32.36 17.30
N ASP A 100 11.74 32.62 16.46
CA ASP A 100 11.62 32.49 15.02
C ASP A 100 12.17 31.12 14.60
N VAL A 101 11.37 30.37 13.84
CA VAL A 101 11.72 29.04 13.35
C VAL A 101 11.86 29.10 11.84
N THR A 102 13.07 28.88 11.35
CA THR A 102 13.31 28.69 9.91
C THR A 102 13.23 27.20 9.61
N LEU A 103 12.29 26.82 8.77
CA LEU A 103 12.15 25.43 8.34
C LEU A 103 13.15 25.12 7.24
N GLU A 104 13.80 23.99 7.34
CA GLU A 104 14.56 23.46 6.23
C GLU A 104 13.62 22.64 5.31
N PRO A 105 13.71 22.76 3.97
CA PRO A 105 12.99 21.88 3.08
C PRO A 105 13.33 20.43 3.45
N ALA A 106 12.32 19.61 3.61
CA ALA A 106 12.58 18.20 3.82
C ALA A 106 13.40 17.66 2.65
N PRO A 107 14.48 16.94 2.88
CA PRO A 107 15.01 16.05 1.87
C PRO A 107 13.85 15.16 1.44
N LEU A 108 13.62 15.03 0.14
CA LEU A 108 12.44 14.33 -0.43
C LEU A 108 12.22 12.90 0.08
N PHE A 109 13.18 12.34 0.80
CA PHE A 109 13.15 11.01 1.40
C PHE A 109 13.09 10.99 2.94
N GLU A 110 13.18 12.12 3.63
CA GLU A 110 13.20 12.18 5.11
C GLU A 110 11.95 12.80 5.74
N ALA A 111 11.08 13.44 4.95
CA ALA A 111 9.99 14.27 5.49
C ALA A 111 8.69 13.55 5.76
N VAL A 112 8.66 12.24 5.65
CA VAL A 112 7.44 11.47 5.87
C VAL A 112 7.64 10.53 7.05
N ASN A 113 6.74 10.62 8.01
CA ASN A 113 6.62 9.65 9.09
C ASN A 113 6.30 8.29 8.48
N VAL A 114 7.31 7.47 8.26
CA VAL A 114 7.13 6.15 7.70
C VAL A 114 6.66 5.21 8.80
N THR A 115 5.51 4.60 8.59
CA THR A 115 4.94 3.60 9.51
C THR A 115 5.61 2.22 9.37
N SER A 116 6.80 2.17 8.76
CA SER A 116 7.61 0.93 8.64
C SER A 116 7.92 0.27 9.99
N SER A 117 7.72 0.98 11.09
CA SER A 117 7.92 0.49 12.46
C SER A 117 6.64 0.10 13.21
N ARG A 118 5.51 -0.15 12.51
CA ARG A 118 4.19 -0.47 13.12
C ARG A 118 3.64 0.56 14.12
N GLY A 119 4.28 1.71 14.30
CA GLY A 119 3.91 2.73 15.28
C GLY A 119 3.57 4.07 14.65
N GLU A 120 2.63 4.80 15.24
CA GLU A 120 2.36 6.21 14.91
C GLU A 120 3.49 7.16 15.35
N VAL A 121 4.55 6.62 15.95
CA VAL A 121 5.70 7.41 16.38
C VAL A 121 6.52 7.74 15.15
N ALA A 122 6.43 8.98 14.77
CA ALA A 122 7.15 9.61 13.69
C ALA A 122 8.68 9.50 13.84
N ARG A 123 9.24 8.36 13.43
CA ARG A 123 10.68 8.23 13.20
C ARG A 123 10.89 7.55 11.87
N VAL A 124 11.54 8.25 10.97
CA VAL A 124 12.10 7.65 9.77
C VAL A 124 13.12 6.61 10.22
N ASP A 125 12.88 5.35 9.88
CA ASP A 125 13.91 4.31 10.02
C ASP A 125 14.96 4.52 8.91
N PRO A 126 16.14 5.07 9.22
CA PRO A 126 17.15 5.32 8.20
C PRO A 126 17.75 4.03 7.65
N THR A 127 17.43 2.88 8.24
CA THR A 127 17.93 1.57 7.81
C THR A 127 17.01 0.89 6.78
N SER A 128 15.80 1.40 6.54
CA SER A 128 14.83 0.85 5.58
C SER A 128 14.89 1.53 4.21
N THR A 129 14.45 0.80 3.16
CA THR A 129 14.32 1.34 1.78
C THR A 129 12.88 1.72 1.50
N VAL A 130 12.46 2.86 2.00
CA VAL A 130 11.09 3.31 1.83
C VAL A 130 10.98 4.34 0.71
N THR A 131 9.99 4.14 -0.17
CA THR A 131 9.52 5.15 -1.15
C THR A 131 8.13 5.58 -0.74
N VAL A 132 7.89 6.89 -0.71
CA VAL A 132 6.60 7.47 -0.36
C VAL A 132 5.99 8.14 -1.58
N ILE A 133 4.72 7.84 -1.85
CA ILE A 133 3.90 8.48 -2.87
C ILE A 133 2.82 9.25 -2.11
N SER A 134 2.88 10.57 -2.16
CA SER A 134 1.90 11.43 -1.49
C SER A 134 0.56 11.45 -2.24
N SER A 135 -0.49 11.86 -1.56
CA SER A 135 -1.79 12.13 -2.19
C SER A 135 -1.67 13.13 -3.36
N ASN A 136 -0.81 14.15 -3.21
CA ASN A 136 -0.56 15.10 -4.30
C ASN A 136 0.09 14.43 -5.52
N ASP A 137 1.04 13.51 -5.32
CA ASP A 137 1.66 12.76 -6.41
C ASP A 137 0.65 11.92 -7.17
N LEU A 138 -0.24 11.23 -6.46
CA LEU A 138 -1.34 10.46 -7.05
C LEU A 138 -2.29 11.36 -7.85
N LEU A 139 -2.69 12.48 -7.26
CA LEU A 139 -3.65 13.40 -7.86
C LEU A 139 -3.08 14.24 -9.00
N THR A 140 -1.78 14.37 -9.15
CA THR A 140 -1.12 15.16 -10.22
C THR A 140 -0.38 14.30 -11.23
N SER A 141 -0.69 13.02 -11.28
CA SER A 141 -0.16 12.05 -12.25
C SER A 141 -1.29 11.47 -13.12
N ALA A 142 -0.93 10.88 -14.24
CA ALA A 142 -1.89 10.29 -15.18
C ALA A 142 -2.44 8.91 -14.76
N PRO A 143 -1.69 7.99 -14.10
CA PRO A 143 -2.22 6.71 -13.67
C PRO A 143 -3.54 6.84 -12.89
N LEU A 144 -4.54 6.02 -13.25
CA LEU A 144 -5.87 6.05 -12.65
C LEU A 144 -5.93 5.22 -11.38
N THR A 145 -5.27 4.06 -11.36
CA THR A 145 -5.32 3.13 -10.24
C THR A 145 -4.03 3.16 -9.41
N ILE A 146 -4.13 2.69 -8.17
CA ILE A 146 -3.00 2.67 -7.22
C ILE A 146 -1.86 1.80 -7.75
N ASP A 147 -2.18 0.61 -8.26
CA ASP A 147 -1.18 -0.31 -8.82
C ASP A 147 -0.46 0.28 -10.04
N ASP A 148 -1.14 1.05 -10.90
CA ASP A 148 -0.52 1.74 -12.03
C ASP A 148 0.45 2.83 -11.57
N ALA A 149 0.13 3.56 -10.50
CA ALA A 149 1.04 4.53 -9.89
C ALA A 149 2.27 3.86 -9.26
N LEU A 150 2.11 2.69 -8.63
CA LEU A 150 3.19 1.90 -8.03
C LEU A 150 4.18 1.33 -9.06
N LYS A 151 3.81 1.22 -10.35
CA LYS A 151 4.73 0.77 -11.42
C LYS A 151 5.93 1.68 -11.63
N ALA A 152 5.91 2.90 -11.08
CA ALA A 152 7.06 3.79 -11.07
C ALA A 152 8.06 3.49 -9.95
N VAL A 153 7.71 2.65 -8.96
CA VAL A 153 8.59 2.27 -7.86
C VAL A 153 9.58 1.19 -8.34
N PRO A 154 10.90 1.35 -8.12
CA PRO A 154 11.88 0.34 -8.51
C PRO A 154 11.59 -1.00 -7.85
N GLY A 155 11.70 -2.08 -8.62
CA GLY A 155 11.50 -3.43 -8.12
C GLY A 155 10.05 -3.83 -7.86
N PHE A 156 9.07 -2.92 -8.00
CA PHE A 156 7.64 -3.27 -7.92
C PHE A 156 7.20 -4.00 -9.20
N THR A 157 6.53 -5.12 -9.04
CA THR A 157 5.95 -5.89 -10.15
C THR A 157 4.64 -6.54 -9.71
N LEU A 158 3.72 -6.69 -10.67
CA LEU A 158 2.53 -7.51 -10.55
C LEU A 158 2.76 -8.86 -11.24
N PHE A 159 2.07 -9.90 -10.80
CA PHE A 159 2.12 -11.23 -11.41
C PHE A 159 1.84 -11.19 -12.93
N ARG A 160 0.95 -10.30 -13.38
CA ARG A 160 0.81 -9.94 -14.80
C ARG A 160 0.95 -8.44 -14.96
N ARG A 161 1.41 -7.98 -16.13
CA ARG A 161 1.60 -6.54 -16.45
C ARG A 161 0.28 -5.81 -16.73
N THR A 162 -0.81 -6.22 -16.11
CA THR A 162 -2.13 -5.62 -16.29
C THR A 162 -2.38 -4.51 -15.28
N SER A 163 -3.39 -3.70 -15.51
CA SER A 163 -3.94 -2.75 -14.54
C SER A 163 -5.08 -3.39 -13.77
N SER A 164 -5.21 -3.08 -12.48
CA SER A 164 -6.33 -3.55 -11.66
C SER A 164 -7.69 -3.18 -12.26
N ARG A 165 -7.77 -2.09 -13.01
CA ARG A 165 -9.02 -1.65 -13.65
C ARG A 165 -9.62 -2.67 -14.63
N ASN A 166 -8.78 -3.51 -15.28
CA ASN A 166 -9.22 -4.41 -16.37
C ASN A 166 -8.81 -5.86 -16.18
N SER A 167 -8.04 -6.19 -15.14
CA SER A 167 -7.53 -7.54 -14.98
C SER A 167 -8.35 -8.34 -13.97
N ASN A 168 -8.43 -9.65 -14.21
CA ASN A 168 -8.92 -10.56 -13.18
C ASN A 168 -8.11 -10.38 -11.89
N PRO A 169 -8.75 -10.16 -10.71
CA PRO A 169 -8.05 -9.88 -9.46
C PRO A 169 -7.05 -10.96 -9.06
N THR A 170 -7.28 -12.22 -9.45
CA THR A 170 -6.34 -13.33 -9.18
C THR A 170 -5.00 -13.18 -9.89
N SER A 171 -4.83 -12.20 -10.79
CA SER A 171 -3.56 -11.83 -11.43
C SER A 171 -2.84 -10.67 -10.72
N GLN A 172 -3.40 -10.11 -9.65
CA GLN A 172 -2.86 -8.95 -8.92
C GLN A 172 -1.94 -9.35 -7.75
N GLY A 173 -1.18 -10.43 -7.91
CA GLY A 173 -0.11 -10.79 -6.97
C GLY A 173 1.03 -9.75 -7.03
N VAL A 174 1.45 -9.27 -5.86
CA VAL A 174 2.48 -8.24 -5.71
C VAL A 174 3.83 -8.85 -5.37
N ALA A 175 4.86 -8.37 -6.04
CA ALA A 175 6.24 -8.71 -5.71
C ALA A 175 7.13 -7.46 -5.71
N LEU A 176 8.08 -7.44 -4.79
CA LEU A 176 9.16 -6.47 -4.72
C LEU A 176 10.50 -7.17 -4.95
N ARG A 177 11.46 -6.48 -5.56
CA ARG A 177 12.83 -6.97 -5.80
C ARG A 177 12.90 -8.34 -6.49
N GLY A 178 11.95 -8.62 -7.39
CA GLY A 178 11.93 -9.86 -8.18
C GLY A 178 11.56 -11.13 -7.41
N VAL A 179 11.22 -11.01 -6.13
CA VAL A 179 10.67 -12.12 -5.34
C VAL A 179 9.21 -12.31 -5.74
N GLY A 180 8.96 -12.79 -6.98
CA GLY A 180 7.65 -12.87 -7.63
C GLY A 180 7.46 -14.16 -8.42
N GLY A 181 6.58 -14.10 -9.40
CA GLY A 181 6.33 -15.21 -10.35
C GLY A 181 5.13 -16.07 -10.02
N THR A 182 4.30 -15.68 -9.04
CA THR A 182 3.07 -16.38 -8.67
C THR A 182 1.91 -15.42 -8.47
N SER A 183 0.68 -15.93 -8.56
CA SER A 183 -0.54 -15.18 -8.30
C SER A 183 -0.67 -14.69 -6.84
N PRO A 184 -0.39 -15.50 -5.80
CA PRO A 184 -0.29 -14.98 -4.44
C PRO A 184 0.87 -14.00 -4.28
N SER A 185 0.63 -12.92 -3.54
CA SER A 185 1.66 -11.93 -3.24
C SER A 185 2.75 -12.49 -2.33
N ARG A 186 3.98 -12.03 -2.52
CA ARG A 186 5.08 -12.20 -1.57
C ARG A 186 5.43 -10.89 -0.84
N SER A 187 4.59 -9.90 -1.02
CA SER A 187 4.65 -8.63 -0.29
C SER A 187 3.30 -8.39 0.38
N LEU A 188 3.34 -7.88 1.59
CA LEU A 188 2.16 -7.54 2.37
C LEU A 188 1.67 -6.17 1.93
N VAL A 189 0.39 -6.07 1.58
CA VAL A 189 -0.27 -4.79 1.29
C VAL A 189 -1.28 -4.50 2.37
N LEU A 190 -1.18 -3.33 2.98
CA LEU A 190 -2.00 -2.91 4.10
C LEU A 190 -2.78 -1.63 3.76
N ALA A 191 -3.97 -1.48 4.31
CA ALA A 191 -4.68 -0.20 4.43
C ALA A 191 -4.89 0.11 5.91
N ASP A 192 -4.29 1.19 6.40
CA ASP A 192 -4.29 1.57 7.81
C ASP A 192 -3.91 0.41 8.75
N GLY A 193 -2.98 -0.46 8.29
CA GLY A 193 -2.52 -1.63 9.02
C GLY A 193 -3.38 -2.88 8.92
N MET A 194 -4.47 -2.86 8.15
CA MET A 194 -5.28 -4.04 7.83
C MET A 194 -4.84 -4.64 6.49
N PRO A 195 -4.63 -5.98 6.37
CA PRO A 195 -4.27 -6.63 5.11
C PRO A 195 -5.32 -6.42 4.00
N LEU A 196 -4.88 -5.91 2.84
CA LEU A 196 -5.66 -5.85 1.59
C LEU A 196 -5.47 -7.11 0.74
N ASN A 197 -4.43 -7.90 1.03
CA ASN A 197 -4.23 -9.19 0.41
C ASN A 197 -5.46 -10.07 0.67
N ASP A 198 -5.97 -10.69 -0.38
CA ASP A 198 -7.05 -11.67 -0.31
C ASP A 198 -6.72 -12.76 0.71
N ALA A 199 -7.63 -13.02 1.65
CA ALA A 199 -7.35 -13.93 2.74
C ALA A 199 -7.24 -15.39 2.29
N PHE A 200 -7.93 -15.79 1.19
CA PHE A 200 -7.88 -17.13 0.61
C PHE A 200 -6.73 -17.28 -0.39
N GLY A 201 -6.50 -16.25 -1.23
CA GLY A 201 -5.66 -16.35 -2.42
C GLY A 201 -4.39 -15.52 -2.41
N GLY A 202 -4.29 -14.50 -1.57
CA GLY A 202 -3.11 -13.65 -1.42
C GLY A 202 -2.89 -12.59 -2.51
N TRP A 203 -3.79 -12.42 -3.48
CA TRP A 203 -3.75 -11.29 -4.43
C TRP A 203 -4.32 -10.02 -3.81
N VAL A 204 -4.19 -8.87 -4.46
CA VAL A 204 -4.58 -7.58 -3.88
C VAL A 204 -5.78 -7.00 -4.61
N PHE A 205 -6.79 -6.55 -3.86
CA PHE A 205 -7.90 -5.73 -4.35
C PHE A 205 -7.59 -4.25 -4.05
N TRP A 206 -7.01 -3.54 -5.01
CA TRP A 206 -6.59 -2.15 -4.85
C TRP A 206 -7.76 -1.18 -4.65
N ASP A 207 -8.88 -1.50 -5.27
CA ASP A 207 -10.08 -0.66 -5.35
C ASP A 207 -10.96 -0.72 -4.07
N LYS A 208 -10.53 -1.49 -3.04
CA LYS A 208 -11.17 -1.50 -1.71
C LYS A 208 -11.02 -0.17 -0.96
N VAL A 209 -10.01 0.65 -1.30
CA VAL A 209 -9.76 1.93 -0.65
C VAL A 209 -10.12 3.06 -1.60
N PRO A 210 -11.18 3.87 -1.31
CA PRO A 210 -11.54 5.03 -2.13
C PRO A 210 -10.37 5.98 -2.33
N GLN A 211 -10.09 6.36 -3.58
CA GLN A 211 -8.92 7.19 -3.93
C GLN A 211 -8.91 8.54 -3.19
N ALA A 212 -10.10 9.16 -3.02
CA ALA A 212 -10.23 10.41 -2.30
C ALA A 212 -9.84 10.33 -0.82
N ALA A 213 -9.84 9.13 -0.23
CA ALA A 213 -9.46 8.91 1.17
C ALA A 213 -7.95 8.78 1.38
N ILE A 214 -7.17 8.51 0.34
CA ILE A 214 -5.74 8.23 0.48
C ILE A 214 -4.97 9.50 0.84
N ASP A 215 -4.18 9.44 1.90
CA ASP A 215 -3.22 10.45 2.30
C ASP A 215 -1.87 10.22 1.62
N ARG A 216 -1.34 8.99 1.72
CA ARG A 216 -0.09 8.57 1.10
C ARG A 216 0.02 7.06 1.01
N ILE A 217 0.96 6.60 0.18
CA ILE A 217 1.36 5.20 0.06
C ILE A 217 2.83 5.11 0.43
N GLU A 218 3.18 4.15 1.28
CA GLU A 218 4.55 3.84 1.69
C GLU A 218 4.92 2.47 1.14
N VAL A 219 6.08 2.36 0.48
CA VAL A 219 6.60 1.11 -0.07
C VAL A 219 7.94 0.82 0.58
N ASP A 220 7.97 -0.11 1.53
CA ASP A 220 9.18 -0.61 2.17
C ASP A 220 9.66 -1.87 1.45
N ARG A 221 10.89 -1.84 0.91
CA ARG A 221 11.47 -2.90 0.09
C ARG A 221 12.55 -3.67 0.83
N GLY A 222 12.50 -4.97 0.69
CA GLY A 222 13.27 -5.95 1.47
C GLY A 222 12.37 -6.63 2.49
N SER A 223 12.82 -7.75 3.07
CA SER A 223 11.98 -8.43 4.05
C SER A 223 11.74 -7.57 5.29
N SER A 224 10.48 -7.41 5.63
CA SER A 224 10.00 -6.81 6.86
C SER A 224 9.32 -7.85 7.76
N SER A 225 9.69 -9.14 7.57
CA SER A 225 9.13 -10.26 8.34
C SER A 225 9.52 -10.22 9.82
N ASP A 226 10.55 -9.46 10.21
CA ASP A 226 10.91 -9.21 11.60
C ASP A 226 9.87 -8.40 12.38
N LEU A 227 9.00 -7.66 11.67
CA LEU A 227 7.90 -6.89 12.26
C LEU A 227 6.53 -7.41 11.84
N TYR A 228 6.36 -7.74 10.55
CA TYR A 228 5.05 -8.07 9.98
C TYR A 228 4.83 -9.58 9.79
N GLY A 229 5.82 -10.43 10.15
CA GLY A 229 5.74 -11.87 10.09
C GLY A 229 5.61 -12.43 8.66
N ALA A 230 4.86 -13.51 8.54
CA ALA A 230 4.54 -14.13 7.27
C ALA A 230 3.85 -13.13 6.33
N ASP A 231 4.01 -13.30 5.02
CA ASP A 231 3.49 -12.46 3.94
C ASP A 231 4.32 -11.21 3.62
N ALA A 232 5.19 -10.69 4.53
CA ALA A 232 6.09 -9.56 4.29
C ALA A 232 7.46 -9.98 3.75
N LEU A 233 7.52 -11.07 3.00
CA LEU A 233 8.75 -11.68 2.48
C LEU A 233 9.55 -10.73 1.58
N GLY A 234 8.89 -10.08 0.63
CA GLY A 234 9.49 -9.11 -0.30
C GLY A 234 9.45 -7.67 0.19
N GLY A 235 8.66 -7.39 1.23
CA GLY A 235 8.45 -6.06 1.78
C GLY A 235 6.99 -5.75 2.09
N VAL A 236 6.72 -4.50 2.44
CA VAL A 236 5.39 -4.00 2.83
C VAL A 236 4.99 -2.79 2.00
N ILE A 237 3.76 -2.76 1.55
CA ILE A 237 3.13 -1.58 0.93
C ILE A 237 1.99 -1.16 1.85
N GLN A 238 2.02 0.08 2.32
CA GLN A 238 1.00 0.59 3.22
C GLN A 238 0.28 1.78 2.62
N LEU A 239 -1.04 1.65 2.45
CA LEU A 239 -1.94 2.73 2.11
C LEU A 239 -2.42 3.36 3.41
N LEU A 240 -2.22 4.66 3.56
CA LEU A 240 -2.65 5.41 4.73
C LEU A 240 -3.77 6.37 4.33
N THR A 241 -4.87 6.32 5.07
CA THR A 241 -6.02 7.18 4.82
C THR A 241 -5.97 8.45 5.67
N ILE A 242 -6.66 9.48 5.21
CA ILE A 242 -6.72 10.77 5.89
C ILE A 242 -7.40 10.60 7.25
N ARG A 243 -6.72 11.09 8.29
CA ARG A 243 -7.26 11.19 9.67
C ARG A 243 -7.51 12.67 9.98
N PRO A 244 -8.73 13.18 9.79
CA PRO A 244 -8.98 14.62 9.86
C PRO A 244 -8.87 15.15 11.29
N ASN A 245 -8.14 16.27 11.44
CA ASN A 245 -8.10 17.08 12.69
C ASN A 245 -8.94 18.37 12.58
N ARG A 246 -9.47 18.66 11.40
CA ARG A 246 -10.35 19.77 11.05
C ARG A 246 -11.34 19.30 9.97
N PRO A 247 -12.43 20.05 9.71
CA PRO A 247 -13.28 19.75 8.58
C PRO A 247 -12.47 19.67 7.29
N VAL A 248 -12.68 18.62 6.49
CA VAL A 248 -12.02 18.43 5.20
C VAL A 248 -12.93 17.62 4.29
N GLY A 249 -12.99 18.00 3.02
CA GLY A 249 -13.75 17.28 1.99
C GLY A 249 -12.95 17.17 0.69
N ARG A 250 -13.11 16.06 -0.01
CA ARG A 250 -12.58 15.82 -1.35
C ARG A 250 -13.64 15.23 -2.24
N VAL A 251 -13.75 15.74 -3.46
CA VAL A 251 -14.62 15.21 -4.51
C VAL A 251 -13.77 15.06 -5.76
N LEU A 252 -13.69 13.86 -6.30
CA LEU A 252 -12.99 13.53 -7.54
C LEU A 252 -14.03 13.00 -8.51
N LEU A 253 -14.18 13.65 -9.66
CA LEU A 253 -15.12 13.27 -10.72
C LEU A 253 -14.34 13.18 -12.01
N GLU A 254 -14.41 12.05 -12.68
CA GLU A 254 -13.73 11.88 -13.95
C GLU A 254 -14.47 10.95 -14.90
N GLY A 255 -14.25 11.17 -16.20
CA GLY A 255 -14.77 10.35 -17.27
C GLY A 255 -13.86 10.38 -18.47
N GLY A 256 -13.92 9.37 -19.31
CA GLY A 256 -13.01 9.27 -20.44
C GLY A 256 -13.30 8.16 -21.43
N SER A 257 -12.28 7.84 -22.22
CA SER A 257 -12.31 6.76 -23.21
C SER A 257 -12.54 5.40 -22.54
N LEU A 258 -12.85 4.38 -23.33
CA LEU A 258 -13.13 3.02 -22.88
C LEU A 258 -14.32 2.94 -21.90
N GLY A 259 -15.34 3.80 -22.07
CA GLY A 259 -16.49 3.86 -21.17
C GLY A 259 -16.14 4.18 -19.72
N THR A 260 -14.96 4.79 -19.46
CA THR A 260 -14.49 5.01 -18.09
C THR A 260 -15.24 6.14 -17.41
N GLY A 261 -15.76 5.88 -16.20
CA GLY A 261 -16.34 6.84 -15.28
C GLY A 261 -15.97 6.55 -13.84
N SER A 262 -15.62 7.60 -13.08
CA SER A 262 -15.28 7.46 -11.66
C SER A 262 -15.81 8.64 -10.83
N VAL A 263 -16.32 8.31 -9.65
CA VAL A 263 -16.70 9.26 -8.60
C VAL A 263 -16.08 8.78 -7.30
N SER A 264 -15.19 9.58 -6.71
CA SER A 264 -14.59 9.27 -5.42
C SER A 264 -14.77 10.45 -4.47
N LEU A 265 -15.29 10.17 -3.28
CA LEU A 265 -15.70 11.15 -2.28
C LEU A 265 -15.01 10.86 -0.95
N PHE A 266 -14.62 11.91 -0.26
CA PHE A 266 -14.15 11.83 1.14
C PHE A 266 -14.66 13.06 1.89
N GLY A 267 -15.08 12.84 3.13
CA GLY A 267 -15.42 13.92 4.06
C GLY A 267 -15.14 13.50 5.49
N GLY A 268 -14.67 14.45 6.29
CA GLY A 268 -14.42 14.17 7.68
C GLY A 268 -14.14 15.42 8.50
N ALA A 269 -14.19 15.28 9.81
CA ALA A 269 -13.98 16.37 10.75
C ALA A 269 -13.55 15.86 12.13
N ARG A 270 -13.14 16.82 12.96
CA ARG A 270 -13.02 16.66 14.41
C ARG A 270 -14.06 17.54 15.11
N ALA A 271 -14.77 16.99 16.08
CA ALA A 271 -15.70 17.71 16.94
C ALA A 271 -15.42 17.32 18.39
N GLY A 272 -14.80 18.24 19.15
CA GLY A 272 -14.32 17.94 20.49
C GLY A 272 -13.32 16.78 20.50
N ASP A 273 -13.63 15.76 21.26
CA ASP A 273 -12.82 14.54 21.41
C ASP A 273 -13.06 13.49 20.32
N TRP A 274 -14.04 13.74 19.45
CA TRP A 274 -14.40 12.83 18.37
C TRP A 274 -13.76 13.24 17.04
N ARG A 275 -13.27 12.26 16.30
CA ARG A 275 -12.87 12.36 14.88
C ARG A 275 -13.72 11.38 14.08
N TYR A 276 -14.17 11.79 12.92
CA TYR A 276 -14.95 10.93 12.04
C TYR A 276 -14.67 11.25 10.58
N SER A 277 -14.76 10.24 9.75
CA SER A 277 -14.70 10.40 8.30
C SER A 277 -15.52 9.33 7.60
N GLY A 278 -15.96 9.68 6.39
CA GLY A 278 -16.58 8.77 5.44
C GLY A 278 -15.96 8.94 4.06
N ALA A 279 -15.83 7.85 3.34
CA ALA A 279 -15.38 7.84 1.95
C ALA A 279 -16.23 6.88 1.14
N GLY A 280 -16.37 7.15 -0.16
CA GLY A 280 -17.05 6.26 -1.09
C GLY A 280 -16.48 6.42 -2.49
N GLU A 281 -16.51 5.34 -3.25
CA GLU A 281 -16.08 5.33 -4.64
C GLU A 281 -17.02 4.48 -5.47
N TRP A 282 -17.33 4.97 -6.64
CA TRP A 282 -17.94 4.23 -7.73
C TRP A 282 -17.07 4.39 -8.96
N PHE A 283 -16.78 3.29 -9.63
CA PHE A 283 -15.99 3.23 -10.83
C PHE A 283 -16.63 2.29 -11.84
N THR A 284 -16.52 2.62 -13.12
CA THR A 284 -16.89 1.74 -14.23
C THR A 284 -15.97 1.96 -15.41
N THR A 285 -15.77 0.92 -16.21
CA THR A 285 -15.13 0.98 -17.52
C THR A 285 -15.63 -0.18 -18.38
N ASP A 286 -15.86 0.09 -19.66
CA ASP A 286 -16.13 -0.99 -20.63
C ASP A 286 -14.84 -1.78 -20.93
N GLY A 287 -13.68 -1.13 -20.76
CA GLY A 287 -12.38 -1.75 -21.01
C GLY A 287 -12.03 -1.85 -22.48
N TYR A 288 -11.30 -2.90 -22.84
CA TYR A 288 -10.84 -3.14 -24.21
C TYR A 288 -10.68 -4.64 -24.47
N ILE A 289 -10.69 -5.05 -25.74
CA ILE A 289 -10.45 -6.45 -26.11
C ILE A 289 -8.96 -6.77 -25.96
N PRO A 290 -8.56 -7.65 -25.03
CA PRO A 290 -7.13 -7.93 -24.77
C PRO A 290 -6.48 -8.79 -25.84
N VAL A 291 -7.25 -9.62 -26.55
CA VAL A 291 -6.72 -10.51 -27.58
C VAL A 291 -6.21 -9.70 -28.76
N ALA A 292 -4.94 -9.89 -29.09
CA ALA A 292 -4.32 -9.16 -30.19
C ALA A 292 -4.97 -9.48 -31.53
N GLU A 293 -5.11 -8.48 -32.40
CA GLU A 293 -5.63 -8.67 -33.76
C GLU A 293 -4.74 -9.60 -34.60
N LYS A 294 -3.44 -9.53 -34.38
CA LYS A 294 -2.45 -10.40 -35.02
C LYS A 294 -1.87 -11.35 -33.96
N GLN A 295 -1.87 -12.61 -34.26
CA GLN A 295 -1.34 -13.68 -33.43
C GLN A 295 -0.04 -14.27 -34.03
N ASP A 296 0.62 -15.12 -33.25
CA ASP A 296 1.73 -15.94 -33.76
C ASP A 296 1.24 -16.92 -34.85
N PRO A 297 2.14 -17.33 -35.77
CA PRO A 297 1.78 -18.30 -36.80
C PRO A 297 1.15 -19.57 -36.23
N GLY A 298 0.01 -19.99 -36.79
CA GLY A 298 -0.74 -21.18 -36.36
C GLY A 298 -1.76 -20.92 -35.25
N ILE A 299 -1.83 -19.71 -34.72
CA ILE A 299 -2.85 -19.30 -33.72
C ILE A 299 -3.86 -18.37 -34.42
N ALA A 300 -5.16 -18.64 -34.19
CA ALA A 300 -6.22 -17.80 -34.74
C ALA A 300 -6.14 -16.37 -34.21
N PRO A 301 -6.39 -15.36 -35.05
CA PRO A 301 -6.49 -13.98 -34.62
C PRO A 301 -7.72 -13.77 -33.72
N ARG A 302 -7.91 -12.53 -33.26
CA ARG A 302 -9.13 -12.10 -32.55
C ARG A 302 -10.38 -12.56 -33.32
N GLY A 303 -11.31 -13.17 -32.61
CA GLY A 303 -12.56 -13.71 -33.18
C GLY A 303 -13.81 -13.07 -32.58
N PRO A 304 -15.00 -13.47 -33.06
CA PRO A 304 -16.26 -12.85 -32.62
C PRO A 304 -16.65 -13.13 -31.17
N VAL A 305 -16.03 -14.10 -30.48
CA VAL A 305 -16.27 -14.33 -29.03
C VAL A 305 -15.39 -13.46 -28.13
N ASP A 306 -14.39 -12.75 -28.71
CA ASP A 306 -13.54 -11.88 -27.92
C ASP A 306 -14.27 -10.59 -27.61
N SER A 307 -14.38 -10.26 -26.34
CA SER A 307 -15.07 -9.09 -25.81
C SER A 307 -14.15 -8.25 -24.93
N ASP A 308 -14.63 -7.10 -24.50
CA ASP A 308 -13.91 -6.18 -23.67
C ASP A 308 -13.68 -6.73 -22.25
N LEU A 309 -12.65 -6.20 -21.59
CA LEU A 309 -12.36 -6.40 -20.16
C LEU A 309 -13.05 -5.32 -19.35
N GLY A 310 -14.36 -5.40 -19.24
CA GLY A 310 -15.16 -4.47 -18.45
C GLY A 310 -14.98 -4.65 -16.94
N SER A 311 -15.18 -3.59 -16.19
CA SER A 311 -15.27 -3.70 -14.73
C SER A 311 -16.14 -2.60 -14.12
N THR A 312 -16.81 -2.93 -13.03
CA THR A 312 -17.53 -1.97 -12.18
C THR A 312 -17.24 -2.31 -10.73
N HIS A 313 -16.84 -1.32 -9.94
CA HIS A 313 -16.69 -1.52 -8.50
C HIS A 313 -17.31 -0.38 -7.69
N LYS A 314 -17.63 -0.71 -6.44
CA LYS A 314 -18.14 0.21 -5.41
C LYS A 314 -17.41 -0.08 -4.12
N SER A 315 -16.88 0.95 -3.50
CA SER A 315 -16.30 0.85 -2.17
C SER A 315 -16.84 1.95 -1.27
N ALA A 316 -17.02 1.65 0.02
CA ALA A 316 -17.36 2.64 1.02
C ALA A 316 -16.61 2.34 2.32
N GLN A 317 -16.12 3.38 2.98
CA GLN A 317 -15.37 3.31 4.22
C GLN A 317 -15.91 4.34 5.21
N GLY A 318 -16.09 3.92 6.46
CA GLY A 318 -16.41 4.78 7.59
C GLY A 318 -15.37 4.68 8.69
N PHE A 319 -15.10 5.78 9.36
CA PHE A 319 -14.18 5.85 10.51
C PHE A 319 -14.78 6.72 11.61
N ALA A 320 -14.64 6.29 12.86
CA ALA A 320 -14.89 7.08 14.05
C ALA A 320 -13.80 6.82 15.09
N GLY A 321 -13.26 7.89 15.65
CA GLY A 321 -12.25 7.85 16.71
C GLY A 321 -12.63 8.73 17.87
N TYR A 322 -12.40 8.26 19.08
CA TYR A 322 -12.62 9.00 20.33
C TYR A 322 -11.34 9.10 21.12
N GLN A 323 -11.00 10.28 21.60
CA GLN A 323 -9.83 10.52 22.44
C GLN A 323 -10.27 10.95 23.84
N THR A 324 -9.87 10.20 24.86
CA THR A 324 -10.16 10.55 26.26
C THR A 324 -9.27 11.70 26.74
N SER A 325 -9.66 12.35 27.83
CA SER A 325 -8.83 13.36 28.53
C SER A 325 -7.52 12.77 29.08
N THR A 326 -7.45 11.46 29.31
CA THR A 326 -6.23 10.74 29.74
C THR A 326 -5.30 10.35 28.58
N GLY A 327 -5.66 10.73 27.33
CA GLY A 327 -4.86 10.48 26.13
C GLY A 327 -5.05 9.09 25.50
N TRP A 328 -5.98 8.28 25.98
CA TRP A 328 -6.37 7.05 25.29
C TRP A 328 -7.21 7.37 24.06
N ARG A 329 -6.95 6.66 22.99
CA ARG A 329 -7.68 6.75 21.72
C ARG A 329 -8.33 5.41 21.39
N PHE A 330 -9.57 5.46 20.98
CA PHE A 330 -10.37 4.32 20.51
C PHE A 330 -10.87 4.64 19.11
N ASP A 331 -10.45 3.85 18.15
CA ASP A 331 -10.78 4.02 16.75
C ASP A 331 -11.54 2.79 16.24
N ILE A 332 -12.58 3.01 15.45
CA ILE A 332 -13.29 1.97 14.71
C ILE A 332 -13.39 2.37 13.25
N SER A 333 -13.15 1.43 12.37
CA SER A 333 -13.39 1.60 10.94
C SER A 333 -14.13 0.41 10.35
N ALA A 334 -14.94 0.67 9.32
CA ALA A 334 -15.65 -0.35 8.57
C ALA A 334 -15.50 -0.07 7.07
N ASN A 335 -15.39 -1.14 6.29
CA ASN A 335 -15.31 -1.07 4.84
C ASN A 335 -16.25 -2.08 4.20
N VAL A 336 -16.87 -1.69 3.10
CA VAL A 336 -17.63 -2.55 2.21
C VAL A 336 -17.16 -2.35 0.78
N PHE A 337 -17.08 -3.44 0.03
CA PHE A 337 -16.58 -3.47 -1.33
C PHE A 337 -17.39 -4.48 -2.15
N SER A 338 -17.75 -4.10 -3.38
CA SER A 338 -18.36 -4.96 -4.38
C SER A 338 -17.77 -4.67 -5.75
N GLU A 339 -17.51 -5.72 -6.52
CA GLU A 339 -16.88 -5.66 -7.83
C GLU A 339 -17.46 -6.71 -8.76
N ASP A 340 -17.75 -6.33 -10.01
CA ASP A 340 -18.12 -7.20 -11.12
C ASP A 340 -17.18 -6.95 -12.30
N ARG A 341 -16.77 -8.01 -13.03
CA ARG A 341 -15.83 -7.94 -14.15
C ARG A 341 -16.16 -8.90 -15.27
N ASP A 342 -15.91 -8.42 -16.49
CA ASP A 342 -15.84 -9.22 -17.70
C ASP A 342 -14.38 -9.61 -17.97
N ASN A 343 -14.14 -10.87 -18.35
CA ASN A 343 -12.80 -11.41 -18.53
C ASN A 343 -12.44 -11.68 -20.00
N GLY A 344 -12.98 -10.90 -20.92
CA GLY A 344 -12.62 -10.91 -22.34
C GLY A 344 -13.36 -11.93 -23.21
N THR A 345 -14.40 -12.60 -22.66
CA THR A 345 -15.39 -13.36 -23.40
C THR A 345 -16.75 -13.33 -22.67
N PRO A 346 -17.90 -13.45 -23.39
CA PRO A 346 -19.22 -13.19 -22.80
C PRO A 346 -19.62 -14.02 -21.59
N LEU A 347 -19.13 -15.29 -21.50
CA LEU A 347 -19.47 -16.19 -20.40
C LEU A 347 -18.38 -16.23 -19.31
N SER A 348 -17.25 -15.56 -19.52
CA SER A 348 -16.15 -15.51 -18.55
C SER A 348 -16.25 -14.23 -17.70
N ILE A 349 -16.81 -14.37 -16.51
CA ILE A 349 -17.02 -13.25 -15.59
C ILE A 349 -16.47 -13.58 -14.21
N ASN A 350 -16.24 -12.57 -13.39
CA ASN A 350 -16.02 -12.73 -11.94
C ASN A 350 -16.63 -11.57 -11.15
N GLY A 351 -16.84 -11.81 -9.87
CA GLY A 351 -17.32 -10.80 -8.94
C GLY A 351 -16.77 -11.04 -7.53
N THR A 352 -16.72 -9.97 -6.74
CA THR A 352 -16.22 -10.01 -5.37
C THR A 352 -17.06 -9.12 -4.47
N ASP A 353 -17.60 -9.66 -3.40
CA ASP A 353 -18.19 -8.90 -2.28
C ASP A 353 -17.34 -9.08 -1.04
N SER A 354 -17.01 -7.99 -0.35
CA SER A 354 -16.21 -8.01 0.88
C SER A 354 -16.68 -6.98 1.88
N LYS A 355 -16.63 -7.33 3.15
CA LYS A 355 -16.89 -6.42 4.29
C LYS A 355 -15.97 -6.77 5.44
N HIS A 356 -15.46 -5.73 6.09
CA HIS A 356 -14.65 -5.89 7.29
C HIS A 356 -14.79 -4.72 8.26
N VAL A 357 -14.42 -4.98 9.50
CA VAL A 357 -14.36 -3.99 10.58
C VAL A 357 -12.99 -4.10 11.24
N THR A 358 -12.45 -2.95 11.64
CA THR A 358 -11.22 -2.84 12.44
C THR A 358 -11.49 -2.00 13.68
N VAL A 359 -10.95 -2.43 14.81
CA VAL A 359 -10.99 -1.70 16.08
C VAL A 359 -9.57 -1.52 16.58
N ASP A 360 -9.20 -0.29 16.88
CA ASP A 360 -7.88 0.07 17.41
C ASP A 360 -8.01 0.78 18.74
N THR A 361 -7.12 0.49 19.67
CA THR A 361 -6.98 1.22 20.93
C THR A 361 -5.52 1.57 21.13
N THR A 362 -5.23 2.84 21.35
CA THR A 362 -3.86 3.33 21.60
C THR A 362 -3.86 4.23 22.83
N GLY A 363 -2.88 4.07 23.69
CA GLY A 363 -2.73 4.89 24.88
C GLY A 363 -1.36 4.76 25.53
N ARG A 364 -1.10 5.58 26.55
CA ARG A 364 0.14 5.51 27.34
C ARG A 364 -0.01 4.48 28.46
N LEU A 365 0.91 3.54 28.52
CA LEU A 365 0.97 2.51 29.56
C LEU A 365 2.42 2.23 29.93
N ALA A 366 2.75 2.20 31.22
CA ALA A 366 4.08 1.86 31.76
C ALA A 366 5.23 2.66 31.09
N GLY A 367 5.01 3.95 30.82
CA GLY A 367 6.01 4.86 30.24
C GLY A 367 6.25 4.66 28.73
N GLY A 368 5.42 3.87 28.06
CA GLY A 368 5.45 3.65 26.62
C GLY A 368 4.08 3.87 26.00
N VAL A 369 3.99 3.65 24.70
CA VAL A 369 2.75 3.66 23.90
C VAL A 369 2.30 2.22 23.71
N PHE A 370 1.12 1.91 24.17
CA PHE A 370 0.48 0.62 23.99
C PHE A 370 -0.60 0.73 22.93
N THR A 371 -0.61 -0.22 21.99
CA THR A 371 -1.62 -0.30 20.93
C THR A 371 -2.17 -1.71 20.86
N VAL A 372 -3.49 -1.83 20.80
CA VAL A 372 -4.21 -3.09 20.51
C VAL A 372 -5.04 -2.88 19.26
N ARG A 373 -5.00 -3.85 18.36
CA ARG A 373 -5.81 -3.89 17.14
C ARG A 373 -6.54 -5.21 17.03
N GLY A 374 -7.80 -5.16 16.63
CA GLY A 374 -8.58 -6.31 16.22
C GLY A 374 -9.28 -6.02 14.89
N TRP A 375 -9.37 -7.03 14.01
CA TRP A 375 -10.06 -6.90 12.75
C TRP A 375 -10.71 -8.22 12.33
N GLY A 376 -11.75 -8.13 11.53
CA GLY A 376 -12.40 -9.30 10.98
C GLY A 376 -13.38 -8.97 9.87
N GLY A 377 -13.68 -9.96 9.04
CA GLY A 377 -14.54 -9.76 7.90
C GLY A 377 -14.88 -11.03 7.14
N THR A 378 -15.66 -10.83 6.09
CA THR A 378 -16.08 -11.88 5.17
C THR A 378 -15.87 -11.44 3.74
N GLN A 379 -15.61 -12.38 2.86
CA GLN A 379 -15.50 -12.16 1.42
C GLN A 379 -16.15 -13.30 0.66
N LYS A 380 -16.79 -12.98 -0.47
CA LYS A 380 -17.26 -13.95 -1.45
C LYS A 380 -16.64 -13.60 -2.79
N TYR A 381 -15.91 -14.49 -3.36
CA TYR A 381 -15.40 -14.41 -4.73
C TYR A 381 -16.17 -15.40 -5.59
N HIS A 382 -16.65 -14.96 -6.74
CA HIS A 382 -17.31 -15.78 -7.74
C HIS A 382 -16.55 -15.70 -9.06
N GLN A 383 -16.45 -16.80 -9.80
CA GLN A 383 -15.87 -16.83 -11.13
C GLN A 383 -16.48 -17.93 -11.97
N THR A 384 -16.71 -17.63 -13.24
CA THR A 384 -17.04 -18.62 -14.27
C THR A 384 -15.79 -19.00 -15.07
N PHE A 385 -15.76 -20.23 -15.55
CA PHE A 385 -14.72 -20.72 -16.44
C PHE A 385 -15.35 -21.20 -17.72
N THR A 386 -14.69 -20.88 -18.83
CA THR A 386 -15.15 -21.18 -20.18
C THR A 386 -14.02 -21.78 -21.02
N THR A 387 -14.40 -22.41 -22.10
CA THR A 387 -13.46 -22.84 -23.15
C THR A 387 -13.85 -22.18 -24.45
N VAL A 388 -12.88 -21.66 -25.16
CA VAL A 388 -13.04 -21.02 -26.47
C VAL A 388 -12.43 -21.97 -27.53
N ASN A 389 -13.15 -22.20 -28.62
CA ASN A 389 -12.65 -23.03 -29.70
C ASN A 389 -11.42 -22.40 -30.38
N ALA A 390 -10.65 -23.21 -31.13
CA ALA A 390 -9.39 -22.77 -31.73
C ALA A 390 -9.55 -21.59 -32.71
N LEU A 391 -10.70 -21.46 -33.36
CA LEU A 391 -11.01 -20.37 -34.29
C LEU A 391 -11.62 -19.13 -33.59
N ARG A 392 -11.85 -19.19 -32.29
CA ARG A 392 -12.44 -18.11 -31.46
C ARG A 392 -13.82 -17.66 -31.96
N THR A 393 -14.61 -18.62 -32.44
CA THR A 393 -15.97 -18.40 -32.97
C THR A 393 -17.07 -18.90 -32.03
N ALA A 394 -16.70 -19.73 -31.05
CA ALA A 394 -17.64 -20.30 -30.08
C ALA A 394 -17.01 -20.41 -28.70
N GLU A 395 -17.79 -20.16 -27.69
CA GLU A 395 -17.47 -20.29 -26.27
C GLU A 395 -18.42 -21.28 -25.62
N ALA A 396 -17.92 -22.10 -24.70
CA ALA A 396 -18.70 -23.03 -23.91
C ALA A 396 -18.41 -22.84 -22.42
N PHE A 397 -19.47 -22.75 -21.61
CA PHE A 397 -19.41 -22.70 -20.16
C PHE A 397 -19.04 -24.07 -19.59
N ILE A 398 -17.98 -24.15 -18.78
CA ILE A 398 -17.45 -25.42 -18.28
C ILE A 398 -17.45 -25.54 -16.75
N ARG A 399 -17.49 -24.41 -16.01
CA ARG A 399 -17.50 -24.47 -14.55
C ARG A 399 -17.94 -23.14 -13.93
N ASP A 400 -18.76 -23.26 -12.87
CA ASP A 400 -19.05 -22.21 -11.90
C ASP A 400 -18.22 -22.43 -10.63
N GLN A 401 -17.66 -21.38 -10.07
CA GLN A 401 -16.85 -21.44 -8.87
C GLN A 401 -17.19 -20.32 -7.89
N ASN A 402 -17.47 -20.68 -6.64
CA ASN A 402 -17.70 -19.76 -5.53
C ASN A 402 -16.66 -20.00 -4.44
N VAL A 403 -16.10 -18.90 -3.89
CA VAL A 403 -15.04 -18.94 -2.86
C VAL A 403 -15.44 -18.07 -1.67
N PRO A 404 -16.33 -18.54 -0.79
CA PRO A 404 -16.62 -17.88 0.48
C PRO A 404 -15.43 -18.02 1.43
N THR A 405 -15.08 -16.90 2.09
CA THR A 405 -13.95 -16.80 3.01
C THR A 405 -14.31 -15.92 4.21
N ASP A 406 -14.07 -16.43 5.41
CA ASP A 406 -14.14 -15.70 6.67
C ASP A 406 -12.73 -15.51 7.21
N PHE A 407 -12.44 -14.32 7.75
CA PHE A 407 -11.10 -14.01 8.24
C PHE A 407 -11.16 -13.08 9.44
N GLY A 408 -10.15 -13.16 10.29
CA GLY A 408 -10.01 -12.27 11.42
C GLY A 408 -8.63 -12.36 12.03
N GLY A 409 -8.31 -11.40 12.85
CA GLY A 409 -7.04 -11.34 13.55
C GLY A 409 -7.00 -10.19 14.54
N GLY A 410 -5.91 -10.11 15.24
CA GLY A 410 -5.65 -9.03 16.16
C GLY A 410 -4.31 -9.20 16.84
N GLY A 411 -3.86 -8.14 17.49
CA GLY A 411 -2.61 -8.14 18.20
C GLY A 411 -2.48 -6.94 19.12
N GLY A 412 -1.45 -7.01 19.96
CA GLY A 412 -1.06 -5.93 20.84
C GLY A 412 0.42 -5.66 20.73
N GLN A 413 0.80 -4.40 20.87
CA GLN A 413 2.22 -4.00 20.87
C GLN A 413 2.47 -2.87 21.88
N TRP A 414 3.70 -2.79 22.34
CA TRP A 414 4.16 -1.75 23.25
C TRP A 414 5.48 -1.18 22.75
N LEU A 415 5.52 0.14 22.61
CA LEU A 415 6.68 0.91 22.16
C LEU A 415 7.14 1.84 23.27
N ARG A 416 8.44 1.82 23.57
CA ARG A 416 9.03 2.73 24.57
C ARG A 416 10.41 3.20 24.14
N ALA A 417 10.65 4.50 24.29
CA ALA A 417 12.00 5.08 24.23
C ALA A 417 12.68 4.95 25.60
N TRP A 418 13.94 4.52 25.61
CA TRP A 418 14.74 4.28 26.80
C TRP A 418 16.18 4.78 26.57
N GLY A 419 16.45 6.01 26.92
CA GLY A 419 17.71 6.67 26.57
C GLY A 419 17.89 6.72 25.04
N THR A 420 18.94 6.06 24.55
CA THR A 420 19.24 5.97 23.11
C THR A 420 18.56 4.78 22.40
N HIS A 421 17.80 3.97 23.12
CA HIS A 421 17.06 2.82 22.61
C HIS A 421 15.59 3.13 22.41
N THR A 422 14.99 2.58 21.38
CA THR A 422 13.54 2.53 21.19
C THR A 422 13.15 1.08 20.99
N VAL A 423 12.50 0.51 22.00
CA VAL A 423 12.11 -0.90 22.02
C VAL A 423 10.65 -1.03 21.68
N LEU A 424 10.35 -1.90 20.71
CA LEU A 424 9.02 -2.34 20.34
C LEU A 424 8.92 -3.84 20.56
N PHE A 425 7.87 -4.31 21.20
CA PHE A 425 7.51 -5.73 21.23
C PHE A 425 6.00 -5.91 21.13
N GLY A 426 5.59 -7.07 20.64
CA GLY A 426 4.18 -7.38 20.53
C GLY A 426 3.92 -8.83 20.20
N ALA A 427 2.63 -9.14 20.11
CA ALA A 427 2.12 -10.45 19.70
C ALA A 427 0.86 -10.27 18.87
N GLU A 428 0.64 -11.18 17.92
CA GLU A 428 -0.55 -11.16 17.07
C GLU A 428 -1.03 -12.57 16.73
N GLY A 429 -2.30 -12.67 16.36
CA GLY A 429 -2.92 -13.88 15.86
C GLY A 429 -3.78 -13.58 14.64
N ARG A 430 -3.85 -14.54 13.71
CA ARG A 430 -4.69 -14.46 12.50
C ARG A 430 -5.33 -15.82 12.26
N TYR A 431 -6.58 -15.78 11.82
CA TYR A 431 -7.35 -16.95 11.41
C TYR A 431 -8.06 -16.69 10.09
N VAL A 432 -8.02 -17.67 9.19
CA VAL A 432 -8.74 -17.68 7.91
C VAL A 432 -9.44 -19.01 7.75
N LYS A 433 -10.68 -19.00 7.28
CA LYS A 433 -11.44 -20.17 6.86
C LYS A 433 -12.01 -19.91 5.48
N GLY A 434 -11.63 -20.72 4.51
CA GLY A 434 -12.08 -20.53 3.14
C GLY A 434 -12.28 -21.87 2.42
N ARG A 435 -13.16 -21.84 1.44
CA ARG A 435 -13.44 -23.01 0.60
C ARG A 435 -13.75 -22.59 -0.82
N THR A 436 -13.44 -23.44 -1.79
CA THR A 436 -13.89 -23.35 -3.17
C THR A 436 -15.02 -24.35 -3.37
N ILE A 437 -16.12 -23.90 -3.92
CA ILE A 437 -17.31 -24.66 -4.28
C ILE A 437 -17.40 -24.63 -5.78
N GLU A 438 -17.21 -25.76 -6.45
CA GLU A 438 -17.12 -25.85 -7.90
C GLU A 438 -18.20 -26.75 -8.46
N THR A 439 -18.97 -26.24 -9.42
CA THR A 439 -19.94 -27.00 -10.21
C THR A 439 -19.44 -27.08 -11.65
N PRO A 440 -18.87 -28.21 -12.09
CA PRO A 440 -18.51 -28.41 -13.50
C PRO A 440 -19.75 -28.54 -14.38
N PHE A 441 -19.60 -28.24 -15.66
CA PHE A 441 -20.65 -28.37 -16.67
C PHE A 441 -20.15 -29.17 -17.86
N ALA A 442 -20.99 -30.06 -18.37
CA ALA A 442 -20.76 -30.79 -19.62
C ALA A 442 -21.99 -30.69 -20.50
N GLN A 443 -21.80 -30.26 -21.75
CA GLN A 443 -22.90 -30.03 -22.71
C GLN A 443 -24.02 -29.13 -22.18
N GLY A 444 -23.64 -28.11 -21.37
CA GLY A 444 -24.57 -27.15 -20.74
C GLY A 444 -25.31 -27.68 -19.51
N LEU A 445 -25.08 -28.93 -19.09
CA LEU A 445 -25.71 -29.53 -17.90
C LEU A 445 -24.74 -29.52 -16.72
N PRO A 446 -25.19 -29.18 -15.49
CA PRO A 446 -24.34 -29.22 -14.30
C PRO A 446 -24.04 -30.65 -13.91
N LEU A 447 -22.79 -30.88 -13.50
CA LEU A 447 -22.32 -32.11 -12.89
C LEU A 447 -22.30 -31.99 -11.36
N ALA A 448 -21.85 -33.04 -10.68
CA ALA A 448 -21.75 -33.03 -9.22
C ALA A 448 -20.83 -31.90 -8.72
N THR A 449 -21.36 -31.11 -7.83
CA THR A 449 -20.60 -30.05 -7.15
C THR A 449 -19.56 -30.61 -6.23
N THR A 450 -18.36 -30.07 -6.30
CA THR A 450 -17.25 -30.44 -5.41
C THR A 450 -16.91 -29.25 -4.50
N THR A 451 -16.43 -29.56 -3.30
CA THR A 451 -15.97 -28.55 -2.35
C THR A 451 -14.57 -28.90 -1.89
N ALA A 452 -13.66 -27.93 -1.89
CA ALA A 452 -12.31 -28.08 -1.32
C ALA A 452 -11.95 -26.81 -0.54
N GLY A 453 -11.21 -26.95 0.55
CA GLY A 453 -10.84 -25.79 1.37
C GLY A 453 -10.21 -26.17 2.69
N GLY A 454 -9.95 -25.16 3.50
CA GLY A 454 -9.25 -25.34 4.76
C GLY A 454 -9.38 -24.17 5.71
N THR A 455 -8.66 -24.31 6.80
CA THR A 455 -8.37 -23.25 7.75
C THR A 455 -6.88 -22.93 7.73
N ASP A 456 -6.53 -21.68 8.02
CA ASP A 456 -5.17 -21.21 8.24
C ASP A 456 -5.16 -20.41 9.55
N SER A 457 -4.32 -20.81 10.50
CA SER A 457 -4.15 -20.09 11.76
C SER A 457 -2.69 -19.78 11.99
N ARG A 458 -2.41 -18.59 12.49
CA ARG A 458 -1.05 -18.08 12.77
C ARG A 458 -1.04 -17.39 14.11
N TRP A 459 0.01 -17.63 14.88
CA TRP A 459 0.32 -16.94 16.11
C TRP A 459 1.75 -16.50 16.07
N SER A 460 2.03 -15.30 16.53
CA SER A 460 3.38 -14.76 16.45
C SER A 460 3.68 -13.81 17.60
N GLY A 461 4.99 -13.67 17.85
CA GLY A 461 5.54 -12.68 18.75
C GLY A 461 6.76 -12.02 18.14
N PHE A 462 6.95 -10.72 18.39
CA PHE A 462 8.05 -9.96 17.82
C PHE A 462 8.66 -8.98 18.83
N VAL A 463 9.93 -8.66 18.57
CA VAL A 463 10.68 -7.64 19.28
C VAL A 463 11.61 -6.92 18.32
N GLN A 464 11.73 -5.60 18.48
CA GLN A 464 12.69 -4.77 17.75
C GLN A 464 13.29 -3.73 18.69
N ASP A 465 14.61 -3.55 18.62
CA ASP A 465 15.32 -2.44 19.25
C ASP A 465 15.95 -1.56 18.17
N THR A 466 15.64 -0.28 18.22
CA THR A 466 16.30 0.77 17.43
C THR A 466 17.24 1.51 18.39
N TRP A 467 18.53 1.26 18.23
CA TRP A 467 19.58 1.87 19.04
C TRP A 467 20.29 3.00 18.29
N GLN A 468 20.15 4.21 18.81
CA GLN A 468 20.88 5.39 18.36
C GLN A 468 22.24 5.45 19.06
N ALA A 469 23.20 4.64 18.59
CA ALA A 469 24.49 4.46 19.25
C ALA A 469 25.27 5.79 19.40
N ASN A 470 25.11 6.69 18.45
CA ASN A 470 25.54 8.09 18.49
C ASN A 470 24.78 8.93 17.46
N GLN A 471 25.14 10.23 17.30
CA GLN A 471 24.46 11.14 16.35
C GLN A 471 24.58 10.71 14.88
N ARG A 472 25.48 9.78 14.54
CA ARG A 472 25.76 9.32 13.17
C ARG A 472 25.37 7.87 12.91
N LEU A 473 25.28 7.04 13.95
CA LEU A 473 25.06 5.59 13.83
C LEU A 473 23.75 5.18 14.49
N THR A 474 22.86 4.63 13.68
CA THR A 474 21.64 3.95 14.11
C THR A 474 21.76 2.46 13.79
N LEU A 475 21.47 1.62 14.76
CA LEU A 475 21.41 0.17 14.63
C LEU A 475 19.97 -0.30 14.90
N VAL A 476 19.52 -1.28 14.13
CA VAL A 476 18.21 -1.92 14.34
C VAL A 476 18.42 -3.42 14.42
N LEU A 477 17.92 -4.01 15.51
CA LEU A 477 17.89 -5.45 15.71
C LEU A 477 16.42 -5.86 15.93
N GLY A 478 15.93 -6.75 15.10
CA GLY A 478 14.57 -7.26 15.15
C GLY A 478 14.52 -8.78 15.09
N ALA A 479 13.47 -9.35 15.64
CA ALA A 479 13.17 -10.77 15.51
C ALA A 479 11.66 -11.02 15.62
N HIS A 480 11.15 -11.96 14.83
CA HIS A 480 9.77 -12.39 14.80
C HIS A 480 9.71 -13.93 14.83
N GLY A 481 8.95 -14.48 15.75
CA GLY A 481 8.66 -15.91 15.80
C GLY A 481 7.22 -16.18 15.37
N ASP A 482 7.03 -17.08 14.41
CA ASP A 482 5.73 -17.49 13.91
C ASP A 482 5.47 -18.97 14.19
N THR A 483 4.24 -19.30 14.56
CA THR A 483 3.66 -20.64 14.43
C THR A 483 2.54 -20.58 13.41
N TRP A 484 2.49 -21.55 12.51
CA TRP A 484 1.50 -21.63 11.47
C TRP A 484 0.94 -23.03 11.37
N ASP A 485 -0.39 -23.13 11.27
CA ASP A 485 -1.15 -24.37 11.12
C ASP A 485 -2.19 -24.20 10.03
N SER A 486 -2.32 -25.22 9.17
CA SER A 486 -3.38 -25.32 8.16
C SER A 486 -4.03 -26.71 8.23
N GLU A 487 -5.35 -26.74 8.09
CA GLU A 487 -6.14 -27.96 8.12
C GLU A 487 -7.10 -28.02 6.92
N SER A 488 -7.11 -29.15 6.21
CA SER A 488 -8.05 -29.44 5.12
C SER A 488 -9.43 -29.80 5.68
N ILE A 489 -10.47 -29.10 5.23
CA ILE A 489 -11.86 -29.39 5.62
C ILE A 489 -12.32 -30.75 5.11
N GLN A 490 -11.79 -31.25 3.96
CA GLN A 490 -12.22 -32.49 3.34
C GLN A 490 -11.54 -33.71 3.92
N THR A 491 -10.24 -33.65 4.11
CA THR A 491 -9.41 -34.79 4.49
C THR A 491 -9.00 -34.79 5.94
N GLY A 492 -9.14 -33.66 6.66
CA GLY A 492 -8.57 -33.50 7.99
C GLY A 492 -7.03 -33.47 7.98
N PHE A 493 -6.41 -33.43 6.81
CA PHE A 493 -4.96 -33.33 6.70
C PHE A 493 -4.48 -32.01 7.31
N THR A 494 -3.55 -32.10 8.25
CA THR A 494 -2.96 -30.93 8.92
C THR A 494 -1.53 -30.73 8.52
N LYS A 495 -1.12 -29.49 8.35
CA LYS A 495 0.26 -29.08 8.12
C LYS A 495 0.62 -27.93 9.04
N SER A 496 1.75 -28.05 9.72
CA SER A 496 2.25 -27.01 10.64
C SER A 496 3.71 -26.66 10.35
N SER A 497 4.11 -25.45 10.70
CA SER A 497 5.50 -24.99 10.61
C SER A 497 5.76 -23.87 11.60
N ASN A 498 7.02 -23.79 12.06
CA ASN A 498 7.52 -22.69 12.84
C ASN A 498 8.54 -21.90 12.01
N ALA A 499 8.59 -20.59 12.24
CA ALA A 499 9.59 -19.74 11.62
C ALA A 499 10.21 -18.78 12.64
N PHE A 500 11.49 -18.47 12.44
CA PHE A 500 12.20 -17.42 13.16
C PHE A 500 12.84 -16.48 12.15
N ASN A 501 12.44 -15.21 12.19
CA ASN A 501 12.75 -14.20 11.19
C ASN A 501 13.56 -13.05 11.84
N PRO A 502 14.89 -13.20 12.03
CA PRO A 502 15.74 -12.13 12.54
C PRO A 502 16.04 -11.09 11.46
N ARG A 503 16.26 -9.85 11.90
CA ARG A 503 16.79 -8.74 11.10
C ARG A 503 17.88 -8.01 11.88
N ALA A 504 18.96 -7.64 11.18
CA ALA A 504 19.95 -6.72 11.67
C ALA A 504 20.21 -5.66 10.60
N ALA A 505 20.16 -4.40 10.99
CA ALA A 505 20.38 -3.30 10.06
C ALA A 505 21.15 -2.16 10.72
N ALA A 506 21.88 -1.40 9.89
CA ALA A 506 22.67 -0.26 10.32
C ALA A 506 22.56 0.88 9.32
N ALA A 507 22.50 2.11 9.82
CA ALA A 507 22.64 3.32 9.03
C ALA A 507 23.72 4.21 9.64
N TYR A 508 24.65 4.65 8.80
CA TYR A 508 25.75 5.52 9.21
C TYR A 508 25.72 6.82 8.40
N ARG A 509 25.51 7.93 9.08
CA ARG A 509 25.59 9.27 8.49
C ARG A 509 27.05 9.70 8.38
N VAL A 510 27.62 9.58 7.19
CA VAL A 510 29.00 9.98 6.90
C VAL A 510 29.17 11.49 7.09
N ASN A 511 28.23 12.27 6.53
CA ASN A 511 28.10 13.72 6.68
C ASN A 511 26.63 14.12 6.48
N GLU A 512 26.34 15.40 6.38
CA GLU A 512 24.97 15.93 6.19
C GLU A 512 24.34 15.52 4.86
N LEU A 513 25.14 15.18 3.86
CA LEU A 513 24.67 14.82 2.52
C LEU A 513 24.64 13.31 2.27
N VAL A 514 25.43 12.52 3.00
CA VAL A 514 25.67 11.12 2.68
C VAL A 514 25.34 10.21 3.87
N THR A 515 24.42 9.29 3.65
CA THR A 515 24.11 8.18 4.57
C THR A 515 24.36 6.85 3.86
N VAL A 516 25.10 5.96 4.51
CA VAL A 516 25.30 4.57 4.09
C VAL A 516 24.47 3.67 5.00
N ARG A 517 23.81 2.69 4.44
CA ARG A 517 22.98 1.75 5.19
C ARG A 517 23.16 0.33 4.69
N GLY A 518 22.87 -0.64 5.53
CA GLY A 518 22.83 -2.06 5.16
C GLY A 518 21.91 -2.83 6.07
N ALA A 519 21.30 -3.88 5.54
CA ALA A 519 20.45 -4.79 6.28
C ALA A 519 20.69 -6.23 5.85
N ALA A 520 20.55 -7.14 6.81
CA ALA A 520 20.47 -8.58 6.60
C ALA A 520 19.20 -9.10 7.29
N TYR A 521 18.47 -10.01 6.65
CA TYR A 521 17.15 -10.44 7.12
C TYR A 521 16.81 -11.85 6.71
N HIS A 522 15.91 -12.45 7.49
CA HIS A 522 15.14 -13.64 7.13
C HIS A 522 13.68 -13.29 6.91
N GLY A 523 12.98 -14.10 6.12
CA GLY A 523 11.57 -13.98 5.88
C GLY A 523 10.91 -15.35 5.68
N PHE A 524 9.61 -15.38 5.91
CA PHE A 524 8.78 -16.58 5.84
C PHE A 524 7.46 -16.28 5.13
N ARG A 525 6.95 -17.24 4.33
CA ARG A 525 5.59 -17.19 3.79
C ARG A 525 4.97 -18.58 3.81
N ALA A 526 3.82 -18.70 4.43
CA ALA A 526 3.02 -19.91 4.34
C ALA A 526 2.30 -20.00 2.98
N PRO A 527 2.05 -21.22 2.45
CA PRO A 527 1.17 -21.41 1.31
C PRO A 527 -0.23 -20.88 1.63
N THR A 528 -0.91 -20.31 0.64
CA THR A 528 -2.29 -19.85 0.77
C THR A 528 -3.29 -20.99 0.62
N LEU A 529 -4.52 -20.83 1.13
CA LEU A 529 -5.60 -21.80 0.90
C LEU A 529 -5.89 -22.00 -0.59
N ASN A 530 -5.68 -20.98 -1.42
CA ASN A 530 -5.75 -21.08 -2.88
C ASN A 530 -4.68 -22.01 -3.46
N GLU A 531 -3.44 -21.97 -2.95
CA GLU A 531 -2.35 -22.81 -3.42
C GLU A 531 -2.57 -24.27 -3.01
N PHE A 532 -3.14 -24.52 -1.85
CA PHE A 532 -3.44 -25.86 -1.35
C PHE A 532 -4.64 -26.50 -2.02
N TYR A 533 -5.74 -25.75 -2.23
CA TYR A 533 -7.06 -26.39 -2.47
C TYR A 533 -7.74 -25.96 -3.77
N ARG A 534 -7.36 -24.85 -4.40
CA ARG A 534 -8.07 -24.34 -5.57
C ARG A 534 -7.37 -24.69 -6.88
N ASN A 535 -8.04 -25.47 -7.72
CA ASN A 535 -7.66 -25.61 -9.12
C ASN A 535 -8.07 -24.36 -9.90
N PHE A 536 -7.25 -23.96 -10.86
CA PHE A 536 -7.50 -22.78 -11.67
C PHE A 536 -7.30 -23.10 -13.14
N SER A 537 -8.21 -22.65 -13.99
CA SER A 537 -8.09 -22.77 -15.45
C SER A 537 -8.10 -21.42 -16.11
N ALA A 538 -7.25 -21.21 -17.10
CA ALA A 538 -7.24 -20.04 -17.97
C ALA A 538 -7.04 -20.51 -19.41
N GLY A 539 -8.09 -20.42 -20.23
CA GLY A 539 -8.07 -20.99 -21.58
C GLY A 539 -7.76 -22.49 -21.56
N ASN A 540 -6.73 -22.90 -22.30
CA ASN A 540 -6.28 -24.30 -22.35
C ASN A 540 -5.33 -24.70 -21.21
N THR A 541 -5.03 -23.81 -20.27
CA THR A 541 -4.09 -24.07 -19.17
C THR A 541 -4.85 -24.41 -17.88
N LEU A 542 -4.60 -25.59 -17.33
CA LEU A 542 -5.07 -26.03 -16.01
C LEU A 542 -3.89 -25.97 -15.02
N THR A 543 -4.02 -25.20 -13.97
CA THR A 543 -3.09 -25.20 -12.82
C THR A 543 -3.72 -25.94 -11.65
N ARG A 544 -3.12 -27.04 -11.23
CA ARG A 544 -3.60 -27.89 -10.12
C ARG A 544 -3.11 -27.36 -8.78
N ALA A 545 -3.95 -27.47 -7.78
CA ALA A 545 -3.62 -27.29 -6.38
C ALA A 545 -2.69 -28.38 -5.85
N ASN A 546 -2.06 -28.14 -4.68
CA ASN A 546 -1.18 -29.14 -4.06
C ASN A 546 -1.17 -28.97 -2.53
N GLU A 547 -1.76 -29.92 -1.81
CA GLU A 547 -1.80 -29.93 -0.33
C GLU A 547 -0.42 -30.24 0.29
N ALA A 548 0.55 -30.73 -0.49
CA ALA A 548 1.88 -31.08 -0.01
C ALA A 548 2.89 -29.91 0.05
N LEU A 549 2.47 -28.69 -0.33
CA LEU A 549 3.38 -27.55 -0.38
C LEU A 549 4.00 -27.22 0.97
N ASP A 550 5.31 -26.95 0.96
CA ASP A 550 6.05 -26.42 2.11
C ASP A 550 6.08 -24.89 2.10
N PRO A 551 6.18 -24.26 3.27
CA PRO A 551 6.38 -22.82 3.37
C PRO A 551 7.68 -22.35 2.70
N GLU A 552 7.62 -21.13 2.15
CA GLU A 552 8.79 -20.46 1.57
C GLU A 552 9.62 -19.79 2.66
N ARG A 553 10.94 -19.82 2.51
CA ARG A 553 11.90 -19.17 3.43
C ARG A 553 12.88 -18.33 2.63
N MET A 554 13.08 -17.08 3.04
CA MET A 554 14.01 -16.18 2.38
C MET A 554 15.14 -15.76 3.32
N THR A 555 16.34 -15.75 2.79
CA THR A 555 17.52 -15.11 3.40
C THR A 555 18.00 -14.06 2.42
N GLY A 556 18.21 -12.85 2.90
CA GLY A 556 18.63 -11.76 2.03
C GLY A 556 19.29 -10.61 2.77
N GLY A 557 19.66 -9.62 1.98
CA GLY A 557 20.21 -8.38 2.49
C GLY A 557 20.33 -7.32 1.41
N ASP A 558 20.60 -6.12 1.85
CA ASP A 558 20.87 -4.99 0.97
C ASP A 558 21.93 -4.05 1.54
N LEU A 559 22.55 -3.32 0.62
CA LEU A 559 23.51 -2.24 0.91
C LEU A 559 23.11 -1.03 0.08
N GLY A 560 22.96 0.12 0.71
CA GLY A 560 22.52 1.33 0.05
C GLY A 560 23.30 2.56 0.46
N VAL A 561 23.34 3.52 -0.46
CA VAL A 561 23.87 4.86 -0.24
C VAL A 561 22.78 5.86 -0.62
N LEU A 562 22.50 6.76 0.31
CA LEU A 562 21.64 7.92 0.11
C LEU A 562 22.52 9.16 0.04
N VAL A 563 22.39 9.95 -1.01
CA VAL A 563 23.05 11.23 -1.16
C VAL A 563 22.00 12.28 -1.43
N GLY A 564 21.95 13.35 -0.65
CA GLY A 564 20.93 14.36 -0.90
C GLY A 564 21.01 15.57 -0.01
N ASN A 565 20.32 16.60 -0.48
CA ASN A 565 20.01 17.81 0.26
C ASN A 565 18.56 18.21 -0.06
N GLY A 566 18.06 19.31 0.48
CA GLY A 566 16.69 19.79 0.24
C GLY A 566 16.36 20.10 -1.24
N ARG A 567 17.31 20.11 -2.17
CA ARG A 567 17.11 20.39 -3.59
C ARG A 567 17.21 19.16 -4.47
N ALA A 568 18.09 18.24 -4.14
CA ALA A 568 18.33 17.03 -4.93
C ALA A 568 18.64 15.85 -4.01
N SER A 569 18.17 14.66 -4.37
CA SER A 569 18.49 13.43 -3.68
C SER A 569 18.64 12.28 -4.66
N ALA A 570 19.52 11.35 -4.32
CA ALA A 570 19.72 10.11 -5.05
C ALA A 570 19.91 8.96 -4.06
N ARG A 571 19.34 7.81 -4.37
CA ARG A 571 19.50 6.57 -3.63
C ARG A 571 19.96 5.48 -4.57
N ILE A 572 20.98 4.75 -4.15
CA ILE A 572 21.48 3.55 -4.83
C ILE A 572 21.39 2.41 -3.82
N THR A 573 20.76 1.31 -4.19
CA THR A 573 20.63 0.13 -3.34
C THR A 573 20.95 -1.13 -4.14
N SER A 574 21.94 -1.91 -3.70
CA SER A 574 22.17 -3.26 -4.18
C SER A 574 21.52 -4.24 -3.23
N PHE A 575 20.87 -5.27 -3.75
CA PHE A 575 20.22 -6.31 -2.94
C PHE A 575 20.53 -7.71 -3.46
N TRP A 576 20.45 -8.68 -2.55
CA TRP A 576 20.54 -10.11 -2.83
C TRP A 576 19.54 -10.87 -1.95
N ASN A 577 18.81 -11.80 -2.56
CA ASN A 577 17.82 -12.63 -1.89
C ASN A 577 17.94 -14.06 -2.40
N ARG A 578 17.84 -15.00 -1.48
CA ARG A 578 17.74 -16.43 -1.74
C ARG A 578 16.43 -16.90 -1.13
N LEU A 579 15.54 -17.43 -1.96
CA LEU A 579 14.25 -18.01 -1.59
C LEU A 579 14.34 -19.52 -1.71
N ASP A 580 14.26 -20.22 -0.61
CA ASP A 580 14.23 -21.68 -0.52
C ASP A 580 12.76 -22.16 -0.52
N HIS A 581 12.49 -23.31 -1.13
CA HIS A 581 11.14 -23.88 -1.32
C HIS A 581 10.17 -22.96 -2.07
N ALA A 582 10.66 -22.21 -3.04
CA ALA A 582 9.85 -21.26 -3.80
C ALA A 582 8.64 -21.95 -4.45
N ILE A 583 7.43 -21.48 -4.15
CA ILE A 583 6.20 -22.03 -4.73
C ILE A 583 6.01 -21.43 -6.13
N THR A 584 5.88 -22.30 -7.13
CA THR A 584 5.62 -21.91 -8.52
C THR A 584 4.72 -22.91 -9.21
N ALA A 585 4.16 -22.53 -10.36
CA ALA A 585 3.39 -23.44 -11.20
C ALA A 585 4.34 -24.14 -12.19
N ILE A 586 4.66 -25.40 -11.93
CA ILE A 586 5.55 -26.23 -12.78
C ILE A 586 4.74 -26.87 -13.89
N THR A 587 5.18 -26.75 -15.12
CA THR A 587 4.58 -27.36 -16.30
C THR A 587 4.84 -28.87 -16.29
N LEU A 588 3.77 -29.67 -16.17
CA LEU A 588 3.81 -31.15 -16.21
C LEU A 588 3.67 -31.69 -17.65
N SER A 589 2.81 -31.04 -18.44
CA SER A 589 2.63 -31.37 -19.85
C SER A 589 2.20 -30.14 -20.63
N SER A 590 2.61 -30.08 -21.88
CA SER A 590 2.24 -29.00 -22.80
C SER A 590 1.95 -29.60 -24.16
N THR A 591 0.69 -29.49 -24.60
CA THR A 591 0.21 -29.86 -25.92
C THR A 591 -0.47 -28.66 -26.57
N PRO A 592 -0.69 -28.64 -27.88
CA PRO A 592 -1.41 -27.56 -28.53
C PRO A 592 -2.83 -27.33 -27.97
N THR A 593 -3.46 -28.34 -27.42
CA THR A 593 -4.84 -28.30 -26.92
C THR A 593 -4.93 -28.13 -25.40
N GLN A 594 -3.88 -28.47 -24.62
CA GLN A 594 -3.92 -28.38 -23.18
C GLN A 594 -2.51 -28.22 -22.57
N ILE A 595 -2.40 -27.31 -21.62
CA ILE A 595 -1.23 -27.16 -20.75
C ILE A 595 -1.66 -27.52 -19.33
N ILE A 596 -0.97 -28.46 -18.72
CA ILE A 596 -1.20 -28.86 -17.33
C ILE A 596 -0.02 -28.42 -16.50
N ARG A 597 -0.31 -27.62 -15.48
CA ARG A 597 0.65 -27.16 -14.47
C ARG A 597 0.22 -27.64 -13.09
N GLN A 598 1.15 -27.77 -12.18
CA GLN A 598 0.90 -28.03 -10.77
C GLN A 598 1.69 -27.06 -9.91
N ARG A 599 1.08 -26.55 -8.86
CA ARG A 599 1.80 -25.80 -7.84
C ARG A 599 2.75 -26.75 -7.11
N ALA A 600 4.02 -26.38 -7.06
CA ALA A 600 5.05 -27.17 -6.39
C ALA A 600 6.13 -26.25 -5.83
N ASN A 601 6.85 -26.73 -4.82
CA ASN A 601 8.05 -26.08 -4.35
C ASN A 601 9.17 -26.32 -5.36
N ALA A 602 9.61 -25.27 -6.06
CA ALA A 602 10.90 -25.26 -6.71
C ALA A 602 11.99 -25.26 -5.64
N ASP A 603 13.16 -25.86 -5.90
CA ASP A 603 14.22 -25.98 -4.91
C ASP A 603 14.61 -24.60 -4.36
N ARG A 604 15.08 -23.72 -5.23
CA ARG A 604 15.56 -22.40 -4.83
C ARG A 604 15.37 -21.37 -5.93
N VAL A 605 15.13 -20.14 -5.53
CA VAL A 605 15.22 -18.94 -6.39
C VAL A 605 16.28 -18.00 -5.83
N GLN A 606 17.14 -17.49 -6.70
CA GLN A 606 18.11 -16.45 -6.38
C GLN A 606 17.74 -15.17 -7.12
N ALA A 607 17.61 -14.07 -6.37
CA ALA A 607 17.26 -12.74 -6.88
C ALA A 607 18.33 -11.73 -6.45
N ASN A 608 19.02 -11.13 -7.43
CA ASN A 608 20.02 -10.08 -7.20
C ASN A 608 19.65 -8.87 -8.04
N GLY A 609 19.95 -7.67 -7.54
CA GLY A 609 19.64 -6.48 -8.30
C GLY A 609 20.23 -5.20 -7.77
N LEU A 610 19.97 -4.15 -8.56
CA LEU A 610 20.36 -2.79 -8.27
C LEU A 610 19.13 -1.88 -8.45
N GLU A 611 18.86 -1.05 -7.47
CA GLU A 611 17.81 -0.02 -7.49
C GLU A 611 18.48 1.35 -7.48
N LEU A 612 18.01 2.24 -8.37
CA LEU A 612 18.43 3.64 -8.43
C LEU A 612 17.17 4.51 -8.37
N GLU A 613 17.19 5.52 -7.53
CA GLU A 613 16.14 6.52 -7.42
C GLU A 613 16.78 7.90 -7.34
N GLY A 614 16.22 8.87 -8.01
CA GLY A 614 16.69 10.23 -7.96
C GLY A 614 15.55 11.22 -8.13
N ASN A 615 15.67 12.34 -7.44
CA ASN A 615 14.78 13.48 -7.57
C ASN A 615 15.60 14.76 -7.51
N VAL A 616 15.21 15.74 -8.32
CA VAL A 616 15.83 17.06 -8.33
C VAL A 616 14.80 18.15 -8.59
N ARG A 617 14.80 19.19 -7.76
CA ARG A 617 14.10 20.43 -8.02
C ARG A 617 15.00 21.32 -8.87
N VAL A 618 14.70 21.42 -10.16
CA VAL A 618 15.50 22.17 -11.14
C VAL A 618 15.35 23.68 -10.94
N MET A 619 14.11 24.10 -10.76
CA MET A 619 13.71 25.49 -10.47
C MET A 619 12.39 25.48 -9.71
N ASP A 620 11.96 26.64 -9.24
CA ASP A 620 10.67 26.78 -8.56
C ASP A 620 9.52 26.26 -9.41
N GLY A 621 8.78 25.32 -8.87
CA GLY A 621 7.67 24.67 -9.52
C GLY A 621 8.07 23.60 -10.53
N VAL A 622 9.36 23.28 -10.76
CA VAL A 622 9.79 22.20 -11.67
C VAL A 622 10.63 21.19 -10.95
N SER A 623 10.19 19.95 -10.94
CA SER A 623 10.96 18.79 -10.44
C SER A 623 11.08 17.69 -11.50
N LEU A 624 12.20 17.00 -11.45
CA LEU A 624 12.47 15.79 -12.21
C LEU A 624 12.63 14.62 -11.25
N ASP A 625 12.06 13.50 -11.60
CA ASP A 625 12.23 12.24 -10.89
C ASP A 625 12.64 11.13 -11.88
N ALA A 626 13.47 10.22 -11.40
CA ALA A 626 13.87 9.04 -12.15
C ALA A 626 14.09 7.85 -11.22
N SER A 627 13.69 6.68 -11.67
CA SER A 627 13.88 5.44 -10.95
C SER A 627 14.19 4.30 -11.89
N THR A 628 14.99 3.33 -11.44
CA THR A 628 15.19 2.08 -12.18
C THR A 628 15.53 0.94 -11.21
N GLY A 629 15.00 -0.24 -11.49
CA GLY A 629 15.35 -1.49 -10.88
C GLY A 629 15.89 -2.46 -11.95
N ILE A 630 17.09 -2.96 -11.77
CA ILE A 630 17.69 -3.99 -12.61
C ILE A 630 17.72 -5.28 -11.81
N THR A 631 17.15 -6.36 -12.35
CA THR A 631 16.91 -7.58 -11.57
C THR A 631 17.30 -8.82 -12.36
N SER A 632 18.09 -9.69 -11.72
CA SER A 632 18.46 -11.02 -12.20
C SER A 632 17.86 -12.05 -11.26
N VAL A 633 16.87 -12.82 -11.72
CA VAL A 633 16.14 -13.81 -10.92
C VAL A 633 16.06 -15.13 -11.64
N HIS A 634 16.63 -16.16 -11.04
CA HIS A 634 16.75 -17.49 -11.63
C HIS A 634 16.42 -18.58 -10.62
N PHE A 635 15.86 -19.67 -11.12
CA PHE A 635 15.81 -20.93 -10.39
C PHE A 635 17.21 -21.51 -10.25
N THR A 636 17.54 -22.03 -9.07
CA THR A 636 18.80 -22.70 -8.76
C THR A 636 18.54 -23.99 -8.00
N GLY A 637 19.44 -24.97 -8.07
CA GLY A 637 19.29 -26.26 -7.40
C GLY A 637 19.12 -27.43 -8.39
N ASN A 638 18.62 -28.56 -7.92
CA ASN A 638 18.56 -29.83 -8.68
C ASN A 638 17.22 -30.05 -9.40
N THR A 639 16.58 -29.02 -9.90
CA THR A 639 15.32 -29.14 -10.64
C THR A 639 15.53 -28.98 -12.14
N SER A 640 14.55 -29.40 -12.95
CA SER A 640 14.51 -29.14 -14.39
C SER A 640 14.46 -27.66 -14.75
N LEU A 641 14.22 -26.79 -13.76
CA LEU A 641 14.17 -25.34 -13.90
C LEU A 641 15.51 -24.64 -13.65
N ASN A 642 16.56 -25.40 -13.25
CA ASN A 642 17.86 -24.81 -12.93
C ASN A 642 18.38 -23.90 -14.06
N GLY A 643 18.77 -22.67 -13.72
CA GLY A 643 19.27 -21.66 -14.65
C GLY A 643 18.18 -20.91 -15.42
N LYS A 644 16.92 -21.36 -15.38
CA LYS A 644 15.80 -20.65 -16.02
C LYS A 644 15.41 -19.43 -15.20
N ARG A 645 14.94 -18.39 -15.88
CA ARG A 645 14.43 -17.18 -15.25
C ARG A 645 13.05 -17.44 -14.64
N VAL A 646 12.79 -16.84 -13.50
CA VAL A 646 11.47 -16.89 -12.86
C VAL A 646 10.45 -16.16 -13.75
N PRO A 647 9.28 -16.78 -14.03
CA PRO A 647 8.23 -16.18 -14.84
C PRO A 647 7.74 -14.84 -14.28
N GLN A 648 7.26 -13.97 -15.18
CA GLN A 648 6.61 -12.70 -14.85
C GLN A 648 7.51 -11.71 -14.06
N VAL A 649 8.83 -11.91 -14.07
CA VAL A 649 9.80 -10.99 -13.49
C VAL A 649 10.59 -10.30 -14.59
N PRO A 650 10.42 -8.99 -14.80
CA PRO A 650 11.16 -8.24 -15.82
C PRO A 650 12.64 -8.15 -15.47
N SER A 651 13.50 -8.10 -16.48
CA SER A 651 14.94 -7.90 -16.28
C SER A 651 15.30 -6.53 -15.75
N TYR A 652 14.46 -5.54 -16.02
CA TYR A 652 14.52 -4.19 -15.47
C TYR A 652 13.16 -3.51 -15.53
N ASN A 653 12.95 -2.54 -14.68
CA ASN A 653 11.90 -1.53 -14.80
C ASN A 653 12.52 -0.15 -14.61
N ALA A 654 12.02 0.85 -15.34
CA ALA A 654 12.49 2.21 -15.21
C ALA A 654 11.33 3.19 -15.37
N ALA A 655 11.39 4.30 -14.67
CA ALA A 655 10.48 5.41 -14.82
C ALA A 655 11.29 6.73 -14.81
N ALA A 656 10.82 7.71 -15.58
CA ALA A 656 11.34 9.06 -15.53
C ALA A 656 10.18 10.03 -15.66
N GLY A 657 10.14 11.04 -14.83
CA GLY A 657 9.07 12.01 -14.75
C GLY A 657 9.55 13.44 -14.70
N VAL A 658 8.71 14.33 -15.22
CA VAL A 658 8.82 15.78 -15.02
C VAL A 658 7.51 16.28 -14.47
N ARG A 659 7.57 17.14 -13.44
CA ARG A 659 6.41 17.78 -12.85
C ARG A 659 6.59 19.28 -12.85
N TYR A 660 5.51 19.96 -13.19
CA TYR A 660 5.39 21.41 -13.13
C TYR A 660 4.23 21.78 -12.21
N GLY A 661 4.46 22.62 -11.23
CA GLY A 661 3.44 23.08 -10.27
C GLY A 661 3.63 24.56 -9.95
N ARG A 662 2.93 25.42 -10.67
CA ARG A 662 2.77 26.84 -10.37
C ARG A 662 1.34 27.25 -10.60
N GLN A 663 0.70 27.76 -9.55
CA GLN A 663 -0.67 28.26 -9.64
C GLN A 663 -0.86 29.20 -10.84
N PRO A 664 -1.92 29.05 -11.64
CA PRO A 664 -3.02 28.09 -11.44
C PRO A 664 -2.80 26.72 -12.13
N TRP A 665 -1.61 26.42 -12.68
CA TRP A 665 -1.35 25.23 -13.50
C TRP A 665 -0.52 24.18 -12.74
N THR A 666 -0.87 22.93 -12.97
CA THR A 666 -0.06 21.77 -12.62
C THR A 666 -0.01 20.84 -13.82
N ALA A 667 1.16 20.34 -14.18
CA ALA A 667 1.32 19.37 -15.25
C ALA A 667 2.37 18.32 -14.88
N SER A 668 2.23 17.12 -15.43
CA SER A 668 3.26 16.09 -15.35
C SER A 668 3.33 15.27 -16.62
N ALA A 669 4.50 14.75 -16.90
CA ALA A 669 4.73 13.74 -17.94
C ALA A 669 5.61 12.64 -17.34
N GLN A 670 5.31 11.38 -17.66
CA GLN A 670 6.03 10.22 -17.15
C GLN A 670 6.27 9.20 -18.27
N LEU A 671 7.50 8.76 -18.38
CA LEU A 671 7.91 7.63 -19.20
C LEU A 671 8.09 6.41 -18.29
N ARG A 672 7.48 5.28 -18.63
CA ARG A 672 7.65 3.99 -17.94
C ARG A 672 8.15 2.93 -18.94
N VAL A 673 9.17 2.19 -18.53
CA VAL A 673 9.74 1.10 -19.34
C VAL A 673 9.79 -0.17 -18.49
N THR A 674 9.18 -1.23 -18.98
CA THR A 674 9.28 -2.56 -18.38
C THR A 674 10.05 -3.47 -19.32
N GLY A 675 11.13 -4.07 -18.86
CA GLY A 675 12.01 -4.95 -19.63
C GLY A 675 11.32 -6.24 -20.06
N PRO A 676 12.00 -7.04 -20.90
CA PRO A 676 11.50 -8.35 -21.30
C PRO A 676 11.43 -9.30 -20.10
N GLN A 677 10.47 -10.21 -20.15
CA GLN A 677 10.25 -11.26 -19.15
C GLN A 677 9.68 -12.51 -19.83
N PHE A 678 9.67 -13.63 -19.10
CA PHE A 678 9.02 -14.86 -19.57
C PHE A 678 7.65 -15.01 -18.93
N GLU A 679 6.69 -15.60 -19.66
CA GLU A 679 5.38 -15.93 -19.11
C GLU A 679 5.38 -17.28 -18.38
N ASP A 680 6.21 -18.21 -18.82
CA ASP A 680 6.23 -19.61 -18.40
C ASP A 680 7.55 -20.00 -17.71
N ASP A 681 7.47 -21.08 -16.93
CA ASP A 681 8.59 -21.67 -16.20
C ASP A 681 9.67 -22.27 -17.11
N GLN A 682 9.29 -22.65 -18.33
CA GLN A 682 10.22 -23.22 -19.32
C GLN A 682 10.98 -22.17 -20.14
N ASN A 683 10.65 -20.90 -19.99
CA ASN A 683 11.19 -19.73 -20.70
C ASN A 683 10.99 -19.82 -22.23
N VAL A 684 9.87 -20.36 -22.65
CA VAL A 684 9.50 -20.46 -24.07
C VAL A 684 8.81 -19.19 -24.54
N PHE A 685 7.89 -18.66 -23.74
CA PHE A 685 7.05 -17.51 -24.13
C PHE A 685 7.63 -16.20 -23.57
N THR A 686 8.34 -15.48 -24.43
CA THR A 686 8.90 -14.16 -24.08
C THR A 686 7.85 -13.08 -24.24
N LEU A 687 7.61 -12.28 -23.20
CA LEU A 687 6.88 -11.02 -23.26
C LEU A 687 7.88 -9.88 -23.55
N ARG A 688 7.67 -9.18 -24.66
CA ARG A 688 8.56 -8.11 -25.13
C ARG A 688 8.58 -6.91 -24.19
N ARG A 689 9.58 -6.04 -24.34
CA ARG A 689 9.68 -4.76 -23.63
C ARG A 689 8.41 -3.94 -23.85
N ALA A 690 7.88 -3.36 -22.76
CA ALA A 690 6.81 -2.37 -22.79
C ALA A 690 7.37 -0.97 -22.53
N THR A 691 6.93 0.02 -23.31
CA THR A 691 7.28 1.43 -23.13
C THR A 691 6.01 2.24 -23.20
N VAL A 692 5.69 2.97 -22.14
CA VAL A 692 4.44 3.74 -21.99
C VAL A 692 4.79 5.16 -21.59
N PHE A 693 4.15 6.12 -22.23
CA PHE A 693 4.31 7.55 -21.94
C PHE A 693 2.96 8.16 -21.55
N ASP A 694 2.90 8.76 -20.38
CA ASP A 694 1.70 9.30 -19.77
C ASP A 694 1.84 10.80 -19.57
N VAL A 695 0.74 11.55 -19.72
CA VAL A 695 0.70 12.99 -19.48
C VAL A 695 -0.53 13.39 -18.68
N PHE A 696 -0.35 14.42 -17.86
CA PHE A 696 -1.39 15.01 -17.04
C PHE A 696 -1.27 16.52 -17.04
N ALA A 697 -2.39 17.24 -17.05
CA ALA A 697 -2.42 18.67 -16.85
C ALA A 697 -3.68 19.06 -16.09
N SER A 698 -3.56 20.00 -15.16
CA SER A 698 -4.70 20.57 -14.45
C SER A 698 -4.58 22.08 -14.33
N ARG A 699 -5.75 22.72 -14.20
CA ARG A 699 -5.86 24.16 -13.92
C ARG A 699 -6.81 24.38 -12.77
N THR A 700 -6.37 25.13 -11.79
CA THR A 700 -7.23 25.65 -10.73
C THR A 700 -8.15 26.73 -11.32
N ILE A 701 -9.44 26.49 -11.29
CA ILE A 701 -10.48 27.38 -11.83
C ILE A 701 -11.01 28.31 -10.74
N ALA A 702 -11.17 27.77 -9.53
CA ALA A 702 -11.61 28.50 -8.35
C ALA A 702 -10.78 28.01 -7.14
N ARG A 703 -10.84 28.72 -6.01
CA ARG A 703 -10.02 28.44 -4.82
C ARG A 703 -10.00 26.95 -4.41
N SER A 704 -11.09 26.25 -4.61
CA SER A 704 -11.25 24.83 -4.19
C SER A 704 -11.51 23.89 -5.36
N ILE A 705 -11.49 24.35 -6.62
CA ILE A 705 -11.92 23.58 -7.79
C ILE A 705 -10.80 23.63 -8.84
N SER A 706 -10.42 22.45 -9.32
CA SER A 706 -9.50 22.27 -10.44
C SER A 706 -10.09 21.36 -11.49
N ALA A 707 -9.98 21.71 -12.78
CA ALA A 707 -10.24 20.81 -13.88
C ALA A 707 -8.93 20.20 -14.36
N PHE A 708 -8.99 18.97 -14.85
CA PHE A 708 -7.82 18.29 -15.38
C PHE A 708 -8.11 17.46 -16.63
N ALA A 709 -7.05 17.15 -17.36
CA ALA A 709 -7.00 16.16 -18.42
C ALA A 709 -5.81 15.25 -18.20
N ALA A 710 -5.95 13.97 -18.49
CA ALA A 710 -4.92 12.96 -18.38
C ALA A 710 -4.97 12.02 -19.60
N VAL A 711 -3.82 11.62 -20.09
CA VAL A 711 -3.70 10.62 -21.17
C VAL A 711 -2.66 9.59 -20.73
N GLU A 712 -3.07 8.35 -20.61
CA GLU A 712 -2.20 7.21 -20.42
C GLU A 712 -1.88 6.57 -21.77
N ASN A 713 -0.65 6.06 -21.93
CA ASN A 713 -0.15 5.48 -23.16
C ASN A 713 -0.36 6.41 -24.38
N LEU A 714 0.09 7.65 -24.26
CA LEU A 714 -0.11 8.72 -25.25
C LEU A 714 0.19 8.29 -26.70
N PHE A 715 1.23 7.48 -26.90
CA PHE A 715 1.68 7.03 -28.21
C PHE A 715 1.01 5.72 -28.68
N ASP A 716 0.02 5.22 -27.94
CA ASP A 716 -0.70 3.97 -28.22
C ASP A 716 0.22 2.77 -28.42
N SER A 717 1.25 2.67 -27.59
CA SER A 717 2.24 1.59 -27.66
C SER A 717 1.60 0.24 -27.34
N ILE A 718 1.68 -0.70 -28.28
CA ILE A 718 1.19 -2.07 -28.10
C ILE A 718 2.27 -2.87 -27.36
N TYR A 719 1.92 -3.47 -26.23
CA TYR A 719 2.83 -4.31 -25.45
C TYR A 719 2.15 -5.60 -24.99
N ASP A 720 2.96 -6.67 -24.89
CA ASP A 720 2.50 -8.01 -24.53
C ASP A 720 2.18 -8.10 -23.03
N VAL A 721 1.07 -8.75 -22.69
CA VAL A 721 0.67 -9.06 -21.31
C VAL A 721 0.68 -10.57 -21.07
N GLY A 722 0.28 -11.36 -22.04
CA GLY A 722 0.28 -12.82 -22.02
C GLY A 722 0.39 -13.36 -23.45
N ARG A 723 0.87 -14.62 -23.58
CA ARG A 723 1.00 -15.34 -24.85
C ARG A 723 0.34 -16.71 -24.83
N THR A 724 -0.16 -17.12 -23.69
CA THR A 724 -0.86 -18.42 -23.54
C THR A 724 -2.29 -18.19 -23.06
N PRO A 725 -3.31 -18.80 -23.73
CA PRO A 725 -3.25 -19.59 -24.98
C PRO A 725 -3.11 -18.72 -26.25
N VAL A 726 -3.28 -17.43 -26.14
CA VAL A 726 -3.21 -16.46 -27.26
C VAL A 726 -2.45 -15.22 -26.79
N LEU A 727 -1.89 -14.46 -27.73
CA LEU A 727 -1.24 -13.20 -27.44
C LEU A 727 -2.30 -12.19 -26.98
N THR A 728 -2.08 -11.66 -25.79
CA THR A 728 -2.88 -10.57 -25.22
C THR A 728 -2.03 -9.32 -25.01
N THR A 729 -2.65 -8.16 -25.24
CA THR A 729 -2.01 -6.84 -25.16
C THR A 729 -2.48 -6.07 -23.94
N GLY A 730 -1.66 -5.11 -23.51
CA GLY A 730 -1.99 -4.21 -22.42
C GLY A 730 -2.90 -3.06 -22.82
N LEU A 731 -3.16 -2.17 -21.86
CA LEU A 731 -4.07 -1.03 -22.03
C LEU A 731 -3.68 -0.16 -23.22
N PRO A 732 -4.59 0.08 -24.19
CA PRO A 732 -4.38 1.04 -25.28
C PRO A 732 -4.34 2.47 -24.74
N ARG A 733 -4.14 3.46 -25.63
CA ARG A 733 -4.25 4.87 -25.25
C ARG A 733 -5.60 5.16 -24.60
N SER A 734 -5.56 5.76 -23.41
CA SER A 734 -6.74 6.11 -22.63
C SER A 734 -6.68 7.58 -22.22
N ALA A 735 -7.70 8.36 -22.61
CA ALA A 735 -7.80 9.77 -22.28
C ALA A 735 -8.94 10.02 -21.29
N ARG A 736 -8.73 10.89 -20.31
CA ARG A 736 -9.72 11.24 -19.28
C ARG A 736 -9.71 12.74 -19.01
N VAL A 737 -10.87 13.25 -18.63
CA VAL A 737 -11.06 14.60 -18.12
C VAL A 737 -11.83 14.53 -16.81
N GLY A 738 -11.63 15.52 -15.94
CA GLY A 738 -12.32 15.51 -14.68
C GLY A 738 -12.24 16.81 -13.91
N VAL A 739 -12.90 16.82 -12.77
CA VAL A 739 -12.93 17.93 -11.82
C VAL A 739 -12.58 17.41 -10.44
N ARG A 740 -11.77 18.17 -9.75
CA ARG A 740 -11.39 17.93 -8.35
C ARG A 740 -11.78 19.11 -7.49
N MET A 741 -12.41 18.81 -6.36
CA MET A 741 -12.82 19.82 -5.39
C MET A 741 -12.22 19.46 -4.03
N PHE A 742 -11.61 20.45 -3.41
CA PHE A 742 -11.01 20.31 -2.08
C PHE A 742 -11.61 21.37 -1.16
N PHE A 743 -12.23 20.93 -0.10
CA PHE A 743 -12.84 21.77 0.92
C PHE A 743 -11.98 21.68 2.19
N PRO A 744 -11.53 22.83 2.73
CA PRO A 744 -10.72 22.89 3.96
C PRO A 744 -11.54 22.56 5.20
#